data_5ebd07f5169e5334d13565e39a1afa1b
#
_entry.id   5ebd07f5169e5334d13565e39a1afa1b
#
_cell.length_a   1.000
_cell.length_b   1.000
_cell.length_c   1.000
_cell.angle_alpha   90.00
_cell.angle_beta   90.00
_cell.angle_gamma   90.00
#
_symmetry.space_group_name_H-M   'P 1'
#
loop_
_entity.id
_entity.type
_entity.pdbx_description
1 polymer ?
#
loop_
_entity_poly.entity_id
_entity_poly.type
_entity_poly.pdbx_seq_one_letter_code
_entity_poly.pdbx_strand_id
1 'polypeptide(L)'
;FGLTMNDVGDRFPSSGGTSARYALPLPHRYLTRNPHVASPNDTHNASDYNRGFRISEPHPWRVRRRSDPAWVKFYGDRETNSNYFSGGCSTTYYGGTLFPARYRGNLFYCEPSLNIIHRAVLNRDGAGYKASRAPEEIESEFLASTDQWFRPVNLRIGPDGALYIVDMYREIIEDYSAIPRFLQQQYGLDQGRAHGRIWRLVPKNTKVQKTPNFSKLSGIELAREIGSNNPWRRETAQRLLIERADKNPAKVLAKRLDGNWRGAIRAINTLASIGALKSSHVLTALRHKHFGVRIHALRIAEPLLKKDKAISAHVFSMVDTLDPDPSVRLQIALTLGALQTEASATRLAFLAQKHGSDRWMESAILSSANGQNGSWLSRWKGTPPLGTTMAGRRDSNAVMNQLLHLNHLSPETSIPFLQGLITGAAQGDTPWPEPTNGWDTIATQLAIMMTSSNAEVRKLASGFAARLPIDSSRHVRKFLNSAKKQALDEQTQLKQRVSAMEMLSIAPYETLAPIAIKLLDPKQPPSLQQASIISLGKSHDIRVARELIKVWPSLTPKSRTAVLETLLSQENRLPALLNALENKTIQVGDLSAIQREKLIQSNHTNRAKRLFAAVSSNVDLPKRMARYQKALTAKGDGANGKTIYAKNCLICHKLDDEGNEIGPSLASISGNPNEAILMDILDPNGKIEPEYKLYLVTTSDGGSYAGVLANESATSLTLKRPNGEIDVILRKDIKTMTASEVSLMPANLHEQITPAEMANLITFLRTKFGKR
;
A
#
# COMPACT_ATOMS: atom_id res chain seq x y z
N PHE A 1 17.49 6.40 8.56
CA PHE A 1 17.17 5.78 7.27
C PHE A 1 18.25 6.09 6.25
N GLY A 2 18.33 5.32 5.15
CA GLY A 2 19.30 5.52 4.08
C GLY A 2 18.85 4.87 2.78
N LEU A 3 19.51 5.22 1.69
CA LEU A 3 19.28 4.65 0.36
C LEU A 3 20.63 4.45 -0.32
N THR A 4 20.83 3.29 -0.92
CA THR A 4 21.94 3.01 -1.81
C THR A 4 21.45 2.49 -3.15
N MET A 5 22.31 2.57 -4.15
CA MET A 5 22.06 1.98 -5.47
C MET A 5 23.18 1.00 -5.81
N ASN A 6 22.82 -0.10 -6.45
CA ASN A 6 23.83 -0.96 -7.04
C ASN A 6 24.39 -0.38 -8.35
N ASP A 7 25.36 -1.07 -8.93
CA ASP A 7 26.02 -0.62 -10.16
C ASP A 7 25.07 -0.50 -11.38
N VAL A 8 23.90 -1.14 -11.35
CA VAL A 8 22.87 -1.06 -12.42
C VAL A 8 21.71 -0.11 -12.08
N GLY A 9 21.80 0.59 -10.93
CA GLY A 9 20.84 1.62 -10.54
C GLY A 9 19.62 1.10 -9.80
N ASP A 10 19.60 -0.17 -9.34
CA ASP A 10 18.56 -0.67 -8.47
C ASP A 10 18.73 -0.12 -7.07
N ARG A 11 17.61 0.19 -6.40
CA ARG A 11 17.57 0.96 -5.16
C ARG A 11 17.33 0.06 -3.95
N PHE A 12 18.10 0.26 -2.91
CA PHE A 12 18.02 -0.48 -1.64
C PHE A 12 17.87 0.51 -0.49
N PRO A 13 16.64 0.82 -0.08
CA PRO A 13 16.40 1.65 1.11
C PRO A 13 16.67 0.85 2.39
N SER A 14 16.98 1.55 3.48
CA SER A 14 17.07 0.97 4.81
C SER A 14 15.74 1.05 5.57
N SER A 15 15.55 0.13 6.49
CA SER A 15 14.45 0.10 7.44
C SER A 15 14.97 -0.30 8.81
N GLY A 16 14.42 0.28 9.87
CA GLY A 16 14.86 -0.01 11.24
C GLY A 16 14.76 -1.49 11.62
N GLY A 17 13.75 -2.20 11.16
CA GLY A 17 13.45 -3.58 11.58
C GLY A 17 13.79 -4.67 10.58
N THR A 18 14.47 -4.37 9.47
CA THR A 18 14.81 -5.38 8.44
C THR A 18 16.24 -5.27 7.99
N SER A 19 16.88 -6.42 7.75
CA SER A 19 18.27 -6.50 7.32
C SER A 19 18.52 -6.10 5.86
N ALA A 20 17.51 -6.22 4.99
CA ALA A 20 17.60 -5.77 3.61
C ALA A 20 16.23 -5.45 3.01
N ARG A 21 16.09 -4.27 2.43
CA ARG A 21 14.93 -3.89 1.61
C ARG A 21 15.34 -3.60 0.18
N TYR A 22 14.43 -3.79 -0.73
CA TYR A 22 14.59 -3.52 -2.14
C TYR A 22 13.43 -2.66 -2.66
N ALA A 23 13.75 -1.57 -3.33
CA ALA A 23 12.75 -0.80 -4.06
C ALA A 23 12.41 -1.54 -5.35
N LEU A 24 11.12 -1.63 -5.67
CA LEU A 24 10.63 -2.38 -6.81
C LEU A 24 11.28 -1.96 -8.13
N PRO A 25 11.43 -2.89 -9.08
CA PRO A 25 11.95 -2.58 -10.43
C PRO A 25 10.94 -1.82 -11.30
N LEU A 26 9.88 -1.27 -10.70
CA LEU A 26 8.76 -0.56 -11.36
C LEU A 26 8.77 0.93 -10.96
N PRO A 27 9.51 1.81 -11.66
CA PRO A 27 9.50 3.24 -11.38
C PRO A 27 8.10 3.86 -11.55
N HIS A 28 7.72 4.76 -10.65
CA HIS A 28 6.41 5.44 -10.61
C HIS A 28 6.00 6.06 -11.95
N ARG A 29 6.96 6.65 -12.69
CA ARG A 29 6.71 7.26 -14.00
C ARG A 29 6.07 6.33 -15.02
N TYR A 30 6.24 5.00 -14.85
CA TYR A 30 5.59 4.01 -15.71
C TYR A 30 4.24 3.61 -15.16
N LEU A 31 4.15 3.37 -13.86
CA LEU A 31 2.92 2.93 -13.20
C LEU A 31 1.79 3.95 -13.34
N THR A 32 2.12 5.25 -13.26
CA THR A 32 1.16 6.34 -13.45
C THR A 32 0.54 6.40 -14.85
N ARG A 33 1.06 5.66 -15.84
CA ARG A 33 0.42 5.51 -17.15
C ARG A 33 -0.90 4.75 -17.09
N ASN A 34 -1.13 3.94 -16.05
CA ASN A 34 -2.40 3.26 -15.81
C ASN A 34 -2.99 3.68 -14.47
N PRO A 35 -3.79 4.74 -14.44
CA PRO A 35 -4.37 5.25 -13.20
C PRO A 35 -5.54 4.40 -12.66
N HIS A 36 -5.95 3.34 -13.38
CA HIS A 36 -7.09 2.51 -13.03
C HIS A 36 -6.74 1.35 -12.11
N VAL A 37 -5.46 1.05 -11.89
CA VAL A 37 -4.99 -0.08 -11.09
C VAL A 37 -4.12 0.40 -9.95
N ALA A 38 -4.36 -0.16 -8.75
CA ALA A 38 -3.47 0.03 -7.63
C ALA A 38 -2.09 -0.53 -7.94
N SER A 39 -1.07 0.29 -7.84
CA SER A 39 0.30 -0.17 -8.07
C SER A 39 0.80 -1.02 -6.89
N PRO A 40 1.76 -1.92 -7.12
CA PRO A 40 2.43 -2.63 -6.04
C PRO A 40 3.11 -1.67 -5.07
N ASN A 41 3.32 -2.11 -3.83
CA ASN A 41 4.10 -1.37 -2.84
C ASN A 41 5.48 -1.02 -3.39
N ASP A 42 5.98 0.17 -3.06
CA ASP A 42 7.24 0.69 -3.58
C ASP A 42 8.47 -0.11 -3.15
N THR A 43 8.35 -0.83 -2.04
CA THR A 43 9.44 -1.63 -1.47
C THR A 43 8.94 -2.98 -0.96
N HIS A 44 9.85 -3.96 -0.91
CA HIS A 44 9.62 -5.23 -0.23
C HIS A 44 10.89 -5.68 0.52
N ASN A 45 10.74 -6.58 1.46
CA ASN A 45 11.87 -7.19 2.14
C ASN A 45 12.56 -8.16 1.19
N ALA A 46 13.85 -7.93 0.95
CA ALA A 46 14.68 -8.85 0.17
C ALA A 46 15.18 -10.01 1.03
N SER A 47 15.25 -9.84 2.36
CA SER A 47 15.61 -10.87 3.34
C SER A 47 14.40 -11.32 4.14
N ASP A 48 14.41 -12.56 4.56
CA ASP A 48 13.42 -13.20 5.43
C ASP A 48 13.86 -13.24 6.92
N TYR A 49 15.04 -12.68 7.23
CA TYR A 49 15.60 -12.61 8.57
C TYR A 49 15.79 -11.16 9.03
N ASN A 50 15.75 -10.98 10.35
CA ASN A 50 15.93 -9.66 10.98
C ASN A 50 16.76 -9.73 12.29
N ARG A 51 17.50 -10.84 12.51
CA ARG A 51 18.34 -11.06 13.69
C ARG A 51 19.80 -10.71 13.40
N GLY A 52 20.44 -9.96 14.31
CA GLY A 52 21.88 -9.68 14.32
C GLY A 52 22.61 -10.39 15.46
N PHE A 53 23.94 -10.42 15.40
CA PHE A 53 24.82 -11.08 16.38
C PHE A 53 25.75 -10.05 17.00
N ARG A 54 25.31 -9.42 18.11
CA ARG A 54 26.16 -8.50 18.85
C ARG A 54 27.12 -9.24 19.80
N ILE A 55 28.23 -8.58 20.14
CA ILE A 55 29.20 -9.01 21.12
C ILE A 55 29.32 -8.04 22.31
N SER A 56 28.58 -6.92 22.27
CA SER A 56 28.45 -5.96 23.37
C SER A 56 27.34 -6.36 24.33
N GLU A 57 27.41 -5.93 25.58
CA GLU A 57 26.30 -6.03 26.49
C GLU A 57 25.15 -5.11 26.06
N PRO A 58 23.87 -5.51 26.31
CA PRO A 58 22.76 -4.65 26.01
C PRO A 58 22.74 -3.41 26.91
N HIS A 59 22.35 -2.27 26.36
CA HIS A 59 22.19 -1.06 27.14
C HIS A 59 21.13 -1.26 28.26
N PRO A 60 21.39 -0.85 29.53
CA PRO A 60 20.47 -1.09 30.66
C PRO A 60 19.05 -0.55 30.41
N TRP A 61 18.90 0.60 29.76
CA TRP A 61 17.60 1.13 29.34
C TRP A 61 16.85 0.15 28.44
N ARG A 62 17.50 -0.47 27.48
CA ARG A 62 16.89 -1.43 26.56
C ARG A 62 16.55 -2.75 27.25
N VAL A 63 17.34 -3.18 28.22
CA VAL A 63 17.04 -4.32 29.09
C VAL A 63 15.78 -4.04 29.90
N ARG A 64 15.69 -2.87 30.52
CA ARG A 64 14.48 -2.45 31.24
C ARG A 64 13.24 -2.43 30.34
N ARG A 65 13.36 -1.82 29.15
CA ARG A 65 12.25 -1.76 28.19
C ARG A 65 11.74 -3.14 27.81
N ARG A 66 12.64 -4.10 27.63
CA ARG A 66 12.23 -5.49 27.35
C ARG A 66 11.59 -6.20 28.54
N SER A 67 11.90 -5.82 29.76
CA SER A 67 11.24 -6.41 30.95
C SER A 67 9.80 -5.94 31.14
N ASP A 68 9.36 -4.92 30.36
CA ASP A 68 7.98 -4.48 30.32
C ASP A 68 7.12 -5.47 29.50
N PRO A 69 6.11 -6.11 30.11
CA PRO A 69 5.27 -7.08 29.42
C PRO A 69 4.55 -6.52 28.17
N ALA A 70 4.23 -5.23 28.14
CA ALA A 70 3.62 -4.58 27.00
C ALA A 70 4.54 -4.56 25.79
N TRP A 71 5.82 -4.23 26.00
CA TRP A 71 6.83 -4.25 24.96
C TRP A 71 7.09 -5.66 24.40
N VAL A 72 7.20 -6.64 25.30
CA VAL A 72 7.39 -8.05 24.91
C VAL A 72 6.22 -8.53 24.05
N LYS A 73 5.01 -8.16 24.44
CA LYS A 73 3.81 -8.57 23.68
C LYS A 73 3.69 -7.87 22.34
N PHE A 74 4.03 -6.58 22.27
CA PHE A 74 3.93 -5.79 21.04
C PHE A 74 5.02 -6.13 20.03
N TYR A 75 6.26 -6.23 20.47
CA TYR A 75 7.41 -6.50 19.59
C TYR A 75 7.81 -7.98 19.56
N GLY A 76 7.26 -8.80 20.46
CA GLY A 76 7.69 -10.18 20.64
C GLY A 76 9.18 -10.24 20.98
N ASP A 77 9.86 -11.24 20.47
CA ASP A 77 11.31 -11.36 20.60
C ASP A 77 12.11 -10.36 19.75
N ARG A 78 11.46 -9.38 19.12
CA ARG A 78 12.11 -8.40 18.22
C ARG A 78 12.75 -7.23 18.95
N GLU A 79 12.72 -7.21 20.30
CA GLU A 79 13.41 -6.17 21.06
C GLU A 79 14.92 -6.41 21.10
N THR A 80 15.68 -5.34 21.29
CA THR A 80 17.13 -5.28 21.05
C THR A 80 18.00 -6.21 21.89
N ASN A 81 17.58 -6.60 23.08
CA ASN A 81 18.35 -7.59 23.82
C ASN A 81 18.11 -9.04 23.32
N SER A 82 17.18 -9.25 22.39
CA SER A 82 16.98 -10.51 21.65
C SER A 82 17.76 -10.56 20.34
N ASN A 83 18.64 -9.58 20.09
CA ASN A 83 19.45 -9.48 18.88
C ASN A 83 18.66 -9.22 17.58
N TYR A 84 17.47 -8.60 17.63
CA TYR A 84 16.76 -8.18 16.43
C TYR A 84 17.17 -6.78 15.98
N PHE A 85 17.16 -6.56 14.66
CA PHE A 85 17.33 -5.23 14.07
C PHE A 85 16.20 -4.30 14.53
N SER A 86 16.55 -3.14 15.06
CA SER A 86 15.59 -2.12 15.51
C SER A 86 16.02 -0.69 15.15
N GLY A 87 17.30 -0.49 14.86
CA GLY A 87 17.90 0.78 14.48
C GLY A 87 18.58 0.75 13.12
N GLY A 88 18.28 -0.23 12.28
CA GLY A 88 18.92 -0.44 10.99
C GLY A 88 18.91 0.82 10.11
N CYS A 89 20.08 1.26 9.66
CA CYS A 89 20.25 2.50 8.88
C CYS A 89 21.41 2.40 7.90
N SER A 90 21.48 3.39 7.00
CA SER A 90 22.58 3.55 6.05
C SER A 90 22.96 2.30 5.26
N THR A 91 21.99 1.72 4.55
CA THR A 91 22.30 0.69 3.57
C THR A 91 23.36 1.19 2.60
N THR A 92 24.42 0.42 2.38
CA THR A 92 25.51 0.75 1.46
C THR A 92 25.84 -0.45 0.59
N TYR A 93 25.69 -0.31 -0.73
CA TYR A 93 26.12 -1.32 -1.70
C TYR A 93 27.64 -1.19 -1.91
N TYR A 94 28.38 -2.27 -1.70
CA TYR A 94 29.81 -2.30 -1.94
C TYR A 94 30.15 -2.65 -3.39
N GLY A 95 30.29 -1.63 -4.23
CA GLY A 95 30.69 -1.77 -5.65
C GLY A 95 32.22 -1.66 -5.87
N GLY A 96 33.02 -1.55 -4.80
CA GLY A 96 34.48 -1.39 -4.85
C GLY A 96 35.24 -2.70 -5.09
N THR A 97 36.56 -2.58 -5.24
CA THR A 97 37.50 -3.71 -5.44
C THR A 97 38.64 -3.71 -4.45
N LEU A 98 38.63 -2.83 -3.46
CA LEU A 98 39.66 -2.82 -2.43
C LEU A 98 39.57 -4.02 -1.51
N PHE A 99 38.32 -4.41 -1.15
CA PHE A 99 38.06 -5.61 -0.39
C PHE A 99 38.06 -6.86 -1.31
N PRO A 100 38.31 -8.07 -0.76
CA PRO A 100 38.21 -9.33 -1.48
C PRO A 100 36.91 -9.48 -2.27
N ALA A 101 36.93 -10.26 -3.35
CA ALA A 101 35.82 -10.39 -4.30
C ALA A 101 34.49 -10.79 -3.65
N ARG A 102 34.53 -11.61 -2.56
CA ARG A 102 33.33 -12.05 -1.82
C ARG A 102 32.51 -10.91 -1.19
N TYR A 103 33.07 -9.71 -1.02
CA TYR A 103 32.38 -8.55 -0.48
C TYR A 103 31.74 -7.69 -1.57
N ARG A 104 32.16 -7.86 -2.80
CA ARG A 104 31.68 -7.05 -3.91
C ARG A 104 30.25 -7.44 -4.27
N GLY A 105 29.38 -6.44 -4.40
CA GLY A 105 27.98 -6.63 -4.69
C GLY A 105 27.11 -6.86 -3.47
N ASN A 106 27.69 -6.87 -2.27
CA ASN A 106 26.95 -7.05 -1.03
C ASN A 106 26.40 -5.73 -0.49
N LEU A 107 25.37 -5.80 0.34
CA LEU A 107 24.85 -4.68 1.11
C LEU A 107 25.45 -4.69 2.51
N PHE A 108 25.81 -3.51 3.01
CA PHE A 108 26.25 -3.31 4.37
C PHE A 108 25.26 -2.40 5.09
N TYR A 109 24.92 -2.75 6.32
CA TYR A 109 23.95 -2.04 7.16
C TYR A 109 24.58 -1.65 8.48
N CYS A 110 24.37 -0.41 8.89
CA CYS A 110 24.59 0.00 10.26
C CYS A 110 23.42 -0.43 11.13
N GLU A 111 23.71 -1.06 12.27
CA GLU A 111 22.73 -1.32 13.33
C GLU A 111 23.28 -0.80 14.65
N PRO A 112 23.06 0.48 14.93
CA PRO A 112 23.66 1.13 16.10
C PRO A 112 23.13 0.60 17.43
N SER A 113 21.94 -0.03 17.46
CA SER A 113 21.39 -0.61 18.68
C SER A 113 22.13 -1.87 19.11
N LEU A 114 22.71 -2.59 18.18
CA LEU A 114 23.47 -3.83 18.41
C LEU A 114 24.99 -3.60 18.36
N ASN A 115 25.45 -2.38 18.07
CA ASN A 115 26.88 -2.04 17.90
C ASN A 115 27.56 -2.85 16.78
N ILE A 116 26.86 -3.04 15.65
CA ILE A 116 27.30 -3.87 14.55
C ILE A 116 27.18 -3.18 13.19
N ILE A 117 27.95 -3.71 12.24
CA ILE A 117 27.72 -3.53 10.81
C ILE A 117 27.42 -4.90 10.22
N HIS A 118 26.22 -5.05 9.73
CA HIS A 118 25.74 -6.29 9.11
C HIS A 118 26.07 -6.32 7.61
N ARG A 119 26.36 -7.51 7.07
CA ARG A 119 26.54 -7.76 5.64
C ARG A 119 25.47 -8.72 5.12
N ALA A 120 24.77 -8.31 4.07
CA ALA A 120 23.82 -9.13 3.34
C ALA A 120 24.33 -9.40 1.91
N VAL A 121 24.37 -10.66 1.52
CA VAL A 121 24.72 -11.11 0.17
C VAL A 121 23.49 -10.99 -0.73
N LEU A 122 23.60 -10.21 -1.79
CA LEU A 122 22.53 -10.03 -2.77
C LEU A 122 22.61 -11.12 -3.86
N ASN A 123 21.49 -11.80 -4.07
CA ASN A 123 21.27 -12.72 -5.17
C ASN A 123 20.10 -12.21 -6.04
N ARG A 124 20.21 -12.38 -7.34
CA ARG A 124 19.09 -12.07 -8.25
C ARG A 124 17.96 -13.07 -8.08
N ASP A 125 16.72 -12.58 -8.07
CA ASP A 125 15.49 -13.37 -8.01
C ASP A 125 14.51 -12.86 -9.09
N GLY A 126 14.57 -13.46 -10.26
CA GLY A 126 13.87 -12.95 -11.43
C GLY A 126 14.33 -11.54 -11.79
N ALA A 127 13.37 -10.61 -11.87
CA ALA A 127 13.66 -9.19 -12.06
C ALA A 127 14.00 -8.43 -10.77
N GLY A 128 13.94 -9.09 -9.62
CA GLY A 128 14.22 -8.53 -8.29
C GLY A 128 15.44 -9.13 -7.63
N TYR A 129 15.47 -9.07 -6.29
CA TYR A 129 16.59 -9.55 -5.48
C TYR A 129 16.08 -10.27 -4.23
N LYS A 130 16.88 -11.27 -3.81
CA LYS A 130 16.86 -11.85 -2.48
C LYS A 130 18.19 -11.58 -1.78
N ALA A 131 18.15 -11.44 -0.47
CA ALA A 131 19.33 -11.22 0.36
C ALA A 131 19.42 -12.30 1.43
N SER A 132 20.63 -12.83 1.64
CA SER A 132 20.95 -13.83 2.66
C SER A 132 22.15 -13.38 3.49
N ARG A 133 22.34 -13.99 4.66
CA ARG A 133 23.62 -13.90 5.36
C ARG A 133 24.74 -14.49 4.53
N ALA A 134 25.96 -13.97 4.72
CA ALA A 134 27.13 -14.60 4.16
C ALA A 134 27.39 -15.97 4.86
N PRO A 135 27.82 -17.01 4.14
CA PRO A 135 28.05 -18.32 4.73
C PRO A 135 29.00 -18.32 5.93
N GLU A 136 29.99 -17.45 5.89
CA GLU A 136 30.97 -17.26 6.98
C GLU A 136 30.48 -16.39 8.14
N GLU A 137 29.27 -15.79 8.04
CA GLU A 137 28.66 -14.88 9.02
C GLU A 137 27.27 -15.35 9.46
N ILE A 138 27.02 -16.66 9.48
CA ILE A 138 25.71 -17.23 9.88
C ILE A 138 25.39 -16.89 11.34
N GLU A 139 26.39 -16.94 12.23
CA GLU A 139 26.29 -16.64 13.67
C GLU A 139 27.22 -15.51 14.12
N SER A 140 27.64 -14.68 13.19
CA SER A 140 28.50 -13.53 13.45
C SER A 140 28.14 -12.34 12.57
N GLU A 141 28.85 -11.23 12.70
CA GLU A 141 28.65 -10.06 11.87
C GLU A 141 29.94 -9.65 11.16
N PHE A 142 29.80 -8.92 10.06
CA PHE A 142 30.95 -8.37 9.35
C PHE A 142 31.87 -7.53 10.26
N LEU A 143 31.24 -6.71 11.12
CA LEU A 143 31.93 -5.95 12.16
C LEU A 143 31.03 -5.83 13.37
N ALA A 144 31.56 -6.14 14.54
CA ALA A 144 30.90 -5.97 15.82
C ALA A 144 31.88 -5.34 16.83
N SER A 145 31.36 -4.59 17.79
CA SER A 145 32.15 -3.95 18.85
C SER A 145 31.65 -4.34 20.22
N THR A 146 32.56 -4.55 21.16
CA THR A 146 32.26 -4.67 22.61
C THR A 146 32.00 -3.32 23.28
N ASP A 147 32.43 -2.23 22.61
CA ASP A 147 32.19 -0.87 23.08
C ASP A 147 30.73 -0.47 22.84
N GLN A 148 29.97 -0.31 23.90
CA GLN A 148 28.55 0.07 23.83
C GLN A 148 28.32 1.46 23.21
N TRP A 149 29.35 2.32 23.20
CA TRP A 149 29.24 3.64 22.58
C TRP A 149 29.49 3.64 21.07
N PHE A 150 29.97 2.53 20.52
CA PHE A 150 30.07 2.37 19.07
C PHE A 150 28.67 2.38 18.44
N ARG A 151 28.32 3.48 17.76
CA ARG A 151 27.03 3.72 17.11
C ARG A 151 27.23 4.03 15.64
N PRO A 152 27.48 3.01 14.81
CA PRO A 152 27.63 3.23 13.38
C PRO A 152 26.30 3.69 12.78
N VAL A 153 26.32 4.83 12.07
CA VAL A 153 25.10 5.43 11.50
C VAL A 153 25.18 5.71 10.02
N ASN A 154 26.39 5.69 9.44
CA ASN A 154 26.56 5.86 8.00
C ASN A 154 27.81 5.15 7.50
N LEU A 155 27.71 4.68 6.25
CA LEU A 155 28.81 4.03 5.52
C LEU A 155 29.01 4.71 4.17
N ARG A 156 30.26 4.90 3.76
CA ARG A 156 30.62 5.41 2.43
C ARG A 156 31.89 4.75 1.92
N ILE A 157 31.91 4.46 0.62
CA ILE A 157 33.14 4.09 -0.06
C ILE A 157 33.87 5.38 -0.42
N GLY A 158 35.09 5.51 0.07
CA GLY A 158 35.93 6.70 -0.16
C GLY A 158 36.64 6.72 -1.51
N PRO A 159 37.28 7.85 -1.82
CA PRO A 159 38.03 8.02 -3.07
C PRO A 159 39.21 7.04 -3.21
N ASP A 160 39.72 6.53 -2.11
CA ASP A 160 40.74 5.52 -2.00
C ASP A 160 40.24 4.07 -2.03
N GLY A 161 38.91 3.88 -2.09
CA GLY A 161 38.24 2.60 -2.10
C GLY A 161 37.99 1.97 -0.74
N ALA A 162 38.46 2.60 0.35
CA ALA A 162 38.21 2.18 1.72
C ALA A 162 36.75 2.40 2.09
N LEU A 163 36.25 1.61 3.06
CA LEU A 163 34.93 1.80 3.66
C LEU A 163 35.06 2.73 4.87
N TYR A 164 34.42 3.89 4.79
CA TYR A 164 34.35 4.84 5.87
C TYR A 164 33.08 4.64 6.67
N ILE A 165 33.21 4.62 8.01
CA ILE A 165 32.14 4.38 8.95
C ILE A 165 31.98 5.66 9.79
N VAL A 166 30.81 6.27 9.73
CA VAL A 166 30.45 7.38 10.63
C VAL A 166 29.92 6.77 11.91
N ASP A 167 30.61 6.98 13.00
CA ASP A 167 30.27 6.52 14.34
C ASP A 167 29.86 7.73 15.19
N MET A 168 28.59 7.77 15.61
CA MET A 168 28.10 8.87 16.46
C MET A 168 28.73 8.84 17.85
N TYR A 169 29.21 7.70 18.29
CA TYR A 169 29.92 7.49 19.54
C TYR A 169 29.24 8.13 20.75
N ARG A 170 28.14 7.54 21.18
CA ARG A 170 27.34 8.03 22.31
C ARG A 170 26.64 6.89 23.02
N GLU A 171 26.11 7.19 24.23
CA GLU A 171 25.48 6.21 25.11
C GLU A 171 24.38 5.44 24.38
N ILE A 172 23.43 6.17 23.75
CA ILE A 172 22.32 5.57 23.00
C ILE A 172 21.83 6.52 21.90
N ILE A 173 21.14 5.96 20.91
CA ILE A 173 20.31 6.69 19.95
C ILE A 173 18.88 6.23 20.17
N GLU A 174 18.02 7.11 20.69
CA GLU A 174 16.62 6.86 21.01
C GLU A 174 15.75 8.08 20.67
N ASP A 175 14.43 7.87 20.60
CA ASP A 175 13.47 8.96 20.65
C ASP A 175 13.30 9.44 22.10
N TYR A 176 14.02 10.49 22.44
CA TYR A 176 13.99 11.05 23.80
C TYR A 176 12.63 11.64 24.17
N SER A 177 11.79 11.99 23.21
CA SER A 177 10.45 12.53 23.48
C SER A 177 9.51 11.49 24.11
N ALA A 178 9.73 10.21 23.79
CA ALA A 178 8.97 9.09 24.31
C ALA A 178 9.48 8.58 25.68
N ILE A 179 10.58 9.13 26.21
CA ILE A 179 11.20 8.69 27.47
C ILE A 179 11.03 9.77 28.54
N PRO A 180 10.43 9.47 29.71
CA PRO A 180 10.36 10.43 30.79
C PRO A 180 11.72 11.00 31.18
N ARG A 181 11.79 12.32 31.42
CA ARG A 181 13.06 13.04 31.64
C ARG A 181 13.91 12.48 32.77
N PHE A 182 13.28 12.02 33.86
CA PHE A 182 13.99 11.41 34.98
C PHE A 182 14.70 10.11 34.59
N LEU A 183 14.08 9.30 33.69
CA LEU A 183 14.72 8.10 33.16
C LEU A 183 15.88 8.44 32.21
N GLN A 184 15.74 9.50 31.40
CA GLN A 184 16.84 9.97 30.57
C GLN A 184 18.07 10.33 31.43
N GLN A 185 17.85 11.02 32.55
CA GLN A 185 18.91 11.38 33.50
C GLN A 185 19.45 10.16 34.23
N GLN A 186 18.60 9.28 34.75
CA GLN A 186 18.98 8.08 35.47
C GLN A 186 19.88 7.15 34.65
N TYR A 187 19.61 7.01 33.37
CA TYR A 187 20.37 6.14 32.46
C TYR A 187 21.44 6.91 31.66
N GLY A 188 21.61 8.20 31.86
CA GLY A 188 22.60 9.01 31.16
C GLY A 188 22.39 9.01 29.65
N LEU A 189 21.16 8.92 29.17
CA LEU A 189 20.84 8.66 27.75
C LEU A 189 21.34 9.76 26.80
N ASP A 190 21.66 10.94 27.30
CA ASP A 190 22.14 12.07 26.52
C ASP A 190 23.67 12.20 26.50
N GLN A 191 24.40 11.28 27.12
CA GLN A 191 25.85 11.30 27.15
C GLN A 191 26.46 11.10 25.76
N GLY A 192 27.63 11.72 25.53
CA GLY A 192 28.38 11.61 24.28
C GLY A 192 27.98 12.60 23.19
N ARG A 193 27.14 13.61 23.47
CA ARG A 193 26.68 14.58 22.43
C ARG A 193 27.84 15.37 21.77
N ALA A 194 28.94 15.53 22.46
CA ALA A 194 30.14 16.22 21.94
C ALA A 194 31.15 15.27 21.27
N HIS A 195 30.83 13.98 21.18
CA HIS A 195 31.71 12.97 20.59
C HIS A 195 31.21 12.53 19.22
N GLY A 196 32.14 11.99 18.44
CA GLY A 196 31.90 11.38 17.15
C GLY A 196 33.21 10.93 16.52
N ARG A 197 33.17 9.90 15.69
CA ARG A 197 34.37 9.34 15.04
C ARG A 197 34.08 8.95 13.61
N ILE A 198 35.13 8.97 12.79
CA ILE A 198 35.07 8.38 11.44
C ILE A 198 36.17 7.32 11.38
N TRP A 199 35.70 6.08 11.21
CA TRP A 199 36.60 4.96 11.01
C TRP A 199 36.87 4.76 9.52
N ARG A 200 38.09 4.36 9.19
CA ARG A 200 38.49 3.98 7.85
C ARG A 200 38.89 2.52 7.84
N LEU A 201 38.10 1.69 7.18
CA LEU A 201 38.32 0.25 7.13
C LEU A 201 39.01 -0.14 5.81
N VAL A 202 40.18 -0.79 5.94
CA VAL A 202 40.97 -1.33 4.82
C VAL A 202 41.43 -2.74 5.14
N PRO A 203 41.55 -3.62 4.14
CA PRO A 203 42.11 -4.96 4.37
C PRO A 203 43.58 -4.89 4.79
N LYS A 204 44.03 -5.80 5.66
CA LYS A 204 45.45 -5.89 6.07
C LYS A 204 46.32 -6.04 4.83
N ASN A 205 47.53 -5.41 4.87
CA ASN A 205 48.54 -5.49 3.82
C ASN A 205 48.10 -4.98 2.44
N THR A 206 47.03 -4.18 2.37
CA THR A 206 46.53 -3.62 1.11
C THR A 206 47.10 -2.25 0.87
N LYS A 207 47.77 -2.05 -0.28
CA LYS A 207 48.24 -0.74 -0.70
C LYS A 207 47.09 0.09 -1.28
N VAL A 208 46.75 1.16 -0.61
CA VAL A 208 45.69 2.08 -1.04
C VAL A 208 46.23 3.04 -2.10
N GLN A 209 45.49 3.19 -3.19
CA GLN A 209 45.86 4.09 -4.28
C GLN A 209 45.62 5.56 -3.90
N LYS A 210 46.53 6.42 -4.31
CA LYS A 210 46.32 7.89 -4.20
C LYS A 210 45.17 8.31 -5.10
N THR A 211 44.32 9.17 -4.59
CA THR A 211 43.23 9.77 -5.37
C THR A 211 43.75 10.99 -6.12
N PRO A 212 43.59 11.08 -7.44
CA PRO A 212 43.91 12.27 -8.20
C PRO A 212 43.00 13.44 -7.78
N ASN A 213 43.46 14.66 -8.00
CA ASN A 213 42.61 15.83 -7.83
C ASN A 213 41.63 15.96 -9.01
N PHE A 214 40.39 15.49 -8.82
CA PHE A 214 39.36 15.46 -9.84
C PHE A 214 38.98 16.87 -10.37
N SER A 215 39.15 17.92 -9.59
CA SER A 215 38.88 19.29 -10.06
C SER A 215 39.81 19.74 -11.18
N LYS A 216 41.03 19.19 -11.21
CA LYS A 216 42.08 19.51 -12.21
C LYS A 216 42.04 18.60 -13.44
N LEU A 217 41.23 17.51 -13.42
CA LEU A 217 41.17 16.61 -14.55
C LEU A 217 40.40 17.24 -15.72
N SER A 218 40.94 17.08 -16.93
CA SER A 218 40.24 17.44 -18.19
C SER A 218 39.03 16.54 -18.42
N GLY A 219 38.10 16.94 -19.31
CA GLY A 219 36.97 16.12 -19.69
C GLY A 219 37.37 14.74 -20.23
N ILE A 220 38.46 14.63 -20.98
CA ILE A 220 38.98 13.36 -21.50
C ILE A 220 39.49 12.47 -20.37
N GLU A 221 40.21 13.02 -19.38
CA GLU A 221 40.68 12.27 -18.23
C GLU A 221 39.52 11.81 -17.34
N LEU A 222 38.53 12.65 -17.12
CA LEU A 222 37.28 12.26 -16.42
C LEU A 222 36.56 11.12 -17.18
N ALA A 223 36.46 11.16 -18.51
CA ALA A 223 35.87 10.08 -19.30
C ALA A 223 36.64 8.76 -19.20
N ARG A 224 37.95 8.79 -18.88
CA ARG A 224 38.70 7.58 -18.54
C ARG A 224 38.32 7.05 -17.16
N GLU A 225 38.15 7.93 -16.18
CA GLU A 225 37.78 7.58 -14.79
C GLU A 225 36.39 6.96 -14.68
N ILE A 226 35.44 7.21 -15.62
CA ILE A 226 34.13 6.53 -15.69
C ILE A 226 34.26 5.00 -15.68
N GLY A 227 35.34 4.46 -16.20
CA GLY A 227 35.63 3.02 -16.19
C GLY A 227 36.33 2.50 -14.94
N SER A 228 36.60 3.35 -13.97
CA SER A 228 37.32 2.98 -12.73
C SER A 228 36.62 1.86 -11.96
N ASN A 229 37.38 0.99 -11.32
CA ASN A 229 36.85 -0.03 -10.41
C ASN A 229 36.34 0.55 -9.08
N ASN A 230 36.77 1.77 -8.72
CA ASN A 230 36.28 2.46 -7.55
C ASN A 230 34.97 3.23 -7.86
N PRO A 231 33.83 2.94 -7.18
CA PRO A 231 32.55 3.59 -7.44
C PRO A 231 32.62 5.11 -7.21
N TRP A 232 33.30 5.58 -6.17
CA TRP A 232 33.45 7.01 -5.90
C TRP A 232 34.09 7.75 -7.09
N ARG A 233 35.13 7.17 -7.67
CA ARG A 233 35.83 7.76 -8.83
C ARG A 233 34.90 7.80 -10.06
N ARG A 234 34.19 6.69 -10.36
CA ARG A 234 33.25 6.66 -11.47
C ARG A 234 32.14 7.69 -11.34
N GLU A 235 31.57 7.81 -10.16
CA GLU A 235 30.43 8.70 -9.87
C GLU A 235 30.87 10.16 -9.88
N THR A 236 32.02 10.48 -9.27
CA THR A 236 32.58 11.82 -9.27
C THR A 236 32.95 12.25 -10.69
N ALA A 237 33.56 11.37 -11.49
CA ALA A 237 33.88 11.66 -12.88
C ALA A 237 32.62 11.94 -13.73
N GLN A 238 31.57 11.11 -13.58
CA GLN A 238 30.31 11.31 -14.26
C GLN A 238 29.66 12.64 -13.87
N ARG A 239 29.59 12.93 -12.57
CA ARG A 239 29.02 14.18 -12.05
C ARG A 239 29.73 15.39 -12.65
N LEU A 240 31.06 15.43 -12.59
CA LEU A 240 31.83 16.54 -13.12
C LEU A 240 31.70 16.72 -14.64
N LEU A 241 31.60 15.62 -15.40
CA LEU A 241 31.34 15.70 -16.85
C LEU A 241 29.97 16.30 -17.15
N ILE A 242 28.94 15.94 -16.39
CA ILE A 242 27.59 16.47 -16.55
C ILE A 242 27.54 17.95 -16.11
N GLU A 243 28.13 18.30 -14.98
CA GLU A 243 28.17 19.67 -14.49
C GLU A 243 28.90 20.63 -15.44
N ARG A 244 29.96 20.17 -16.05
CA ARG A 244 30.73 20.97 -17.04
C ARG A 244 30.04 21.03 -18.40
N ALA A 245 29.10 20.13 -18.68
CA ALA A 245 28.42 20.00 -19.97
C ALA A 245 29.37 19.93 -21.20
N ASP A 246 30.61 19.49 -20.98
CA ASP A 246 31.66 19.41 -22.02
C ASP A 246 31.40 18.21 -22.95
N LYS A 247 31.30 18.47 -24.27
CA LYS A 247 31.09 17.45 -25.32
C LYS A 247 32.40 16.86 -25.85
N ASN A 248 33.54 17.45 -25.58
CA ASN A 248 34.87 16.99 -26.07
C ASN A 248 35.14 15.51 -25.74
N PRO A 249 34.79 14.97 -24.56
CA PRO A 249 35.01 13.57 -24.23
C PRO A 249 34.07 12.57 -24.93
N ALA A 250 33.11 13.02 -25.75
CA ALA A 250 32.09 12.15 -26.35
C ALA A 250 32.67 10.95 -27.12
N LYS A 251 33.77 11.12 -27.86
CA LYS A 251 34.46 10.00 -28.56
C LYS A 251 35.03 8.97 -27.59
N VAL A 252 35.58 9.40 -26.46
CA VAL A 252 36.12 8.52 -25.40
C VAL A 252 35.00 7.77 -24.71
N LEU A 253 33.89 8.45 -24.41
CA LEU A 253 32.71 7.85 -23.83
C LEU A 253 32.08 6.80 -24.77
N ALA A 254 31.97 7.11 -26.08
CA ALA A 254 31.44 6.18 -27.08
C ALA A 254 32.23 4.87 -27.15
N LYS A 255 33.57 4.95 -27.10
CA LYS A 255 34.44 3.75 -27.08
C LYS A 255 34.26 2.89 -25.80
N ARG A 256 33.65 3.42 -24.75
CA ARG A 256 33.39 2.68 -23.53
C ARG A 256 32.13 1.80 -23.60
N LEU A 257 31.27 2.02 -24.60
CA LEU A 257 29.98 1.33 -24.69
C LEU A 257 30.12 -0.18 -24.94
N ASP A 258 31.19 -0.61 -25.60
CA ASP A 258 31.49 -2.04 -25.83
C ASP A 258 32.39 -2.66 -24.75
N GLY A 259 32.81 -1.87 -23.78
CA GLY A 259 33.82 -2.25 -22.76
C GLY A 259 33.20 -2.87 -21.50
N ASN A 260 33.87 -2.58 -20.38
CA ASN A 260 33.36 -3.00 -19.08
C ASN A 260 31.98 -2.40 -18.83
N TRP A 261 31.01 -3.24 -18.47
CA TRP A 261 29.60 -2.89 -18.34
C TRP A 261 29.33 -1.72 -17.37
N ARG A 262 30.11 -1.59 -16.27
CA ARG A 262 29.97 -0.45 -15.33
C ARG A 262 30.32 0.87 -16.02
N GLY A 263 31.41 0.87 -16.77
CA GLY A 263 31.81 2.01 -17.59
C GLY A 263 30.81 2.30 -18.70
N ALA A 264 30.28 1.27 -19.35
CA ALA A 264 29.26 1.41 -20.43
C ALA A 264 27.96 2.04 -19.91
N ILE A 265 27.44 1.61 -18.75
CA ILE A 265 26.27 2.24 -18.11
C ILE A 265 26.51 3.72 -17.85
N ARG A 266 27.64 4.08 -17.27
CA ARG A 266 27.96 5.48 -17.00
C ARG A 266 28.17 6.28 -18.28
N ALA A 267 28.84 5.72 -19.28
CA ALA A 267 29.10 6.35 -20.56
C ALA A 267 27.81 6.69 -21.32
N ILE A 268 26.86 5.74 -21.45
CA ILE A 268 25.62 6.01 -22.20
C ILE A 268 24.76 7.08 -21.52
N ASN A 269 24.68 7.05 -20.18
CA ASN A 269 23.96 8.07 -19.40
C ASN A 269 24.67 9.45 -19.49
N THR A 270 26.00 9.50 -19.46
CA THR A 270 26.76 10.75 -19.61
C THR A 270 26.56 11.34 -21.00
N LEU A 271 26.68 10.53 -22.06
CA LEU A 271 26.44 10.97 -23.45
C LEU A 271 25.04 11.58 -23.61
N ALA A 272 24.03 10.97 -23.00
CA ALA A 272 22.67 11.50 -23.00
C ALA A 272 22.60 12.84 -22.25
N SER A 273 23.18 12.93 -21.05
CA SER A 273 23.10 14.12 -20.19
C SER A 273 23.85 15.34 -20.74
N ILE A 274 24.98 15.13 -21.42
CA ILE A 274 25.74 16.24 -22.06
C ILE A 274 25.24 16.58 -23.46
N GLY A 275 24.16 15.94 -23.95
CA GLY A 275 23.61 16.19 -25.29
C GLY A 275 24.51 15.74 -26.46
N ALA A 276 25.33 14.70 -26.23
CA ALA A 276 26.23 14.10 -27.23
C ALA A 276 25.79 12.68 -27.69
N LEU A 277 24.59 12.26 -27.32
CA LEU A 277 24.02 10.96 -27.66
C LEU A 277 23.75 10.87 -29.19
N LYS A 278 24.05 9.69 -29.78
CA LYS A 278 23.70 9.33 -31.16
C LYS A 278 22.92 8.01 -31.16
N SER A 279 22.10 7.78 -32.19
CA SER A 279 21.37 6.52 -32.37
C SER A 279 22.30 5.30 -32.38
N SER A 280 23.49 5.41 -33.01
CA SER A 280 24.49 4.35 -32.99
C SER A 280 24.96 3.98 -31.58
N HIS A 281 25.10 4.95 -30.68
CA HIS A 281 25.45 4.69 -29.26
C HIS A 281 24.38 3.88 -28.56
N VAL A 282 23.10 4.20 -28.79
CA VAL A 282 21.97 3.48 -28.24
C VAL A 282 21.92 2.04 -28.76
N LEU A 283 22.06 1.85 -30.06
CA LEU A 283 22.08 0.52 -30.69
C LEU A 283 23.24 -0.34 -30.20
N THR A 284 24.43 0.23 -30.02
CA THR A 284 25.57 -0.47 -29.42
C THR A 284 25.23 -0.93 -28.00
N ALA A 285 24.68 -0.05 -27.18
CA ALA A 285 24.35 -0.37 -25.80
C ALA A 285 23.17 -1.38 -25.69
N LEU A 286 22.18 -1.36 -26.61
CA LEU A 286 21.10 -2.35 -26.68
C LEU A 286 21.61 -3.77 -26.97
N ARG A 287 22.73 -3.90 -27.70
CA ARG A 287 23.37 -5.17 -28.05
C ARG A 287 24.37 -5.69 -27.00
N HIS A 288 24.62 -4.90 -25.95
CA HIS A 288 25.65 -5.23 -24.98
C HIS A 288 25.30 -6.53 -24.23
N LYS A 289 26.32 -7.38 -23.99
CA LYS A 289 26.15 -8.68 -23.30
C LYS A 289 25.59 -8.58 -21.89
N HIS A 290 25.88 -7.49 -21.17
CA HIS A 290 25.45 -7.29 -19.79
C HIS A 290 24.05 -6.66 -19.72
N PHE A 291 23.14 -7.30 -19.00
CA PHE A 291 21.74 -6.91 -18.87
C PHE A 291 21.55 -5.45 -18.44
N GLY A 292 22.34 -4.98 -17.45
CA GLY A 292 22.24 -3.61 -16.92
C GLY A 292 22.50 -2.54 -18.00
N VAL A 293 23.40 -2.79 -18.95
CA VAL A 293 23.64 -1.85 -20.07
C VAL A 293 22.42 -1.80 -20.98
N ARG A 294 21.81 -2.96 -21.29
CA ARG A 294 20.58 -3.03 -22.10
C ARG A 294 19.41 -2.32 -21.42
N ILE A 295 19.25 -2.46 -20.10
CA ILE A 295 18.21 -1.74 -19.34
C ILE A 295 18.38 -0.23 -19.46
N HIS A 296 19.58 0.29 -19.25
CA HIS A 296 19.84 1.73 -19.39
C HIS A 296 19.63 2.21 -20.83
N ALA A 297 20.07 1.42 -21.81
CA ALA A 297 19.85 1.72 -23.22
C ALA A 297 18.36 1.79 -23.57
N LEU A 298 17.54 0.85 -23.08
CA LEU A 298 16.07 0.86 -23.24
C LEU A 298 15.44 2.12 -22.66
N ARG A 299 15.82 2.51 -21.45
CA ARG A 299 15.32 3.74 -20.80
C ARG A 299 15.67 5.01 -21.61
N ILE A 300 16.88 5.06 -22.12
CA ILE A 300 17.38 6.18 -22.96
C ILE A 300 16.74 6.15 -24.36
N ALA A 301 16.40 4.98 -24.87
CA ALA A 301 15.74 4.81 -26.17
C ALA A 301 14.29 5.35 -26.19
N GLU A 302 13.59 5.40 -25.06
CA GLU A 302 12.16 5.75 -25.01
C GLU A 302 11.78 7.02 -25.79
N PRO A 303 12.43 8.18 -25.62
CA PRO A 303 12.11 9.38 -26.39
C PRO A 303 12.51 9.31 -27.87
N LEU A 304 13.31 8.31 -28.25
CA LEU A 304 13.80 8.12 -29.60
C LEU A 304 12.97 7.13 -30.44
N LEU A 305 12.20 6.25 -29.75
CA LEU A 305 11.47 5.15 -30.38
C LEU A 305 10.54 5.62 -31.56
N LYS A 306 9.85 6.74 -31.39
CA LYS A 306 8.95 7.28 -32.40
C LYS A 306 9.72 7.95 -33.57
N LYS A 307 10.97 8.35 -33.34
CA LYS A 307 11.78 9.13 -34.29
C LYS A 307 12.79 8.29 -35.03
N ASP A 308 13.22 7.17 -34.44
CA ASP A 308 14.29 6.32 -34.99
C ASP A 308 13.80 4.88 -35.21
N LYS A 309 13.53 4.55 -36.47
CA LYS A 309 13.04 3.22 -36.87
C LYS A 309 14.05 2.09 -36.57
N ALA A 310 15.36 2.36 -36.59
CA ALA A 310 16.37 1.34 -36.30
C ALA A 310 16.37 0.97 -34.81
N ILE A 311 16.20 1.96 -33.93
CA ILE A 311 16.08 1.71 -32.48
C ILE A 311 14.80 0.94 -32.19
N SER A 312 13.65 1.36 -32.72
CA SER A 312 12.38 0.67 -32.49
C SER A 312 12.37 -0.76 -33.04
N ALA A 313 12.91 -0.98 -34.25
CA ALA A 313 13.06 -2.32 -34.81
C ALA A 313 13.95 -3.22 -33.93
N HIS A 314 15.05 -2.69 -33.39
CA HIS A 314 15.91 -3.46 -32.49
C HIS A 314 15.20 -3.79 -31.16
N VAL A 315 14.49 -2.85 -30.57
CA VAL A 315 13.68 -3.12 -29.36
C VAL A 315 12.62 -4.19 -29.61
N PHE A 316 12.00 -4.18 -30.81
CA PHE A 316 11.07 -5.21 -31.22
C PHE A 316 11.74 -6.58 -31.35
N SER A 317 12.91 -6.65 -31.95
CA SER A 317 13.66 -7.91 -32.09
C SER A 317 14.05 -8.49 -30.71
N MET A 318 14.33 -7.66 -29.71
CA MET A 318 14.60 -8.14 -28.34
C MET A 318 13.38 -8.83 -27.71
N VAL A 319 12.15 -8.46 -28.09
CA VAL A 319 10.94 -9.20 -27.70
C VAL A 319 10.83 -10.49 -28.51
N ASP A 320 10.95 -10.40 -29.83
CA ASP A 320 10.74 -11.50 -30.75
C ASP A 320 11.73 -12.67 -30.50
N THR A 321 12.96 -12.34 -30.08
CA THR A 321 13.99 -13.31 -29.66
C THR A 321 13.94 -13.65 -28.18
N LEU A 322 13.05 -13.03 -27.42
CA LEU A 322 12.86 -13.21 -25.98
C LEU A 322 14.16 -13.04 -25.18
N ASP A 323 14.58 -11.79 -24.93
CA ASP A 323 15.80 -11.49 -24.17
C ASP A 323 15.92 -12.42 -22.92
N PRO A 324 17.05 -13.07 -22.72
CA PRO A 324 17.21 -14.10 -21.67
C PRO A 324 17.07 -13.54 -20.24
N ASP A 325 17.30 -12.24 -20.05
CA ASP A 325 17.30 -11.64 -18.73
C ASP A 325 15.91 -11.14 -18.32
N PRO A 326 15.33 -11.57 -17.18
CA PRO A 326 13.99 -11.17 -16.75
C PRO A 326 13.88 -9.67 -16.47
N SER A 327 14.93 -9.00 -15.99
CA SER A 327 14.89 -7.54 -15.75
C SER A 327 14.90 -6.75 -17.06
N VAL A 328 15.55 -7.28 -18.11
CA VAL A 328 15.52 -6.69 -19.45
C VAL A 328 14.12 -6.85 -20.06
N ARG A 329 13.52 -8.04 -19.96
CA ARG A 329 12.13 -8.27 -20.43
C ARG A 329 11.14 -7.33 -19.73
N LEU A 330 11.29 -7.15 -18.40
CA LEU A 330 10.49 -6.21 -17.64
C LEU A 330 10.66 -4.76 -18.16
N GLN A 331 11.90 -4.33 -18.37
CA GLN A 331 12.17 -3.00 -18.91
C GLN A 331 11.66 -2.84 -20.35
N ILE A 332 11.74 -3.87 -21.19
CA ILE A 332 11.16 -3.86 -22.54
C ILE A 332 9.65 -3.61 -22.46
N ALA A 333 8.94 -4.34 -21.60
CA ALA A 333 7.49 -4.15 -21.40
C ALA A 333 7.17 -2.69 -21.04
N LEU A 334 7.94 -2.09 -20.12
CA LEU A 334 7.78 -0.68 -19.72
C LEU A 334 8.11 0.29 -20.87
N THR A 335 9.15 0.00 -21.64
CA THR A 335 9.63 0.84 -22.76
C THR A 335 8.66 0.84 -23.93
N LEU A 336 8.03 -0.32 -24.23
CA LEU A 336 7.02 -0.43 -25.30
C LEU A 336 5.83 0.50 -25.09
N GLY A 337 5.49 0.84 -23.86
CA GLY A 337 4.44 1.81 -23.54
C GLY A 337 4.69 3.23 -24.05
N ALA A 338 5.90 3.57 -24.48
CA ALA A 338 6.21 4.85 -25.10
C ALA A 338 5.78 4.92 -26.58
N LEU A 339 5.58 3.79 -27.26
CA LEU A 339 5.24 3.73 -28.68
C LEU A 339 3.74 3.88 -28.94
N GLN A 340 2.89 3.20 -28.20
CA GLN A 340 1.43 3.19 -28.37
C GLN A 340 1.00 2.84 -29.80
N THR A 341 1.61 1.82 -30.40
CA THR A 341 1.30 1.33 -31.76
C THR A 341 0.80 -0.11 -31.70
N GLU A 342 0.11 -0.57 -32.76
CA GLU A 342 -0.33 -1.97 -32.90
C GLU A 342 0.84 -2.95 -32.78
N ALA A 343 1.99 -2.62 -33.39
CA ALA A 343 3.20 -3.43 -33.30
C ALA A 343 3.74 -3.55 -31.88
N SER A 344 3.62 -2.50 -31.05
CA SER A 344 3.99 -2.58 -29.62
C SER A 344 2.93 -3.34 -28.82
N ALA A 345 1.64 -3.23 -29.17
CA ALA A 345 0.55 -3.96 -28.55
C ALA A 345 0.69 -5.47 -28.73
N THR A 346 0.97 -5.91 -29.97
CA THR A 346 1.21 -7.33 -30.29
C THR A 346 2.34 -7.92 -29.44
N ARG A 347 3.41 -7.15 -29.22
CA ARG A 347 4.55 -7.59 -28.42
C ARG A 347 4.28 -7.59 -26.91
N LEU A 348 3.49 -6.64 -26.43
CA LEU A 348 2.99 -6.67 -25.05
C LEU A 348 2.10 -7.91 -24.81
N ALA A 349 1.23 -8.25 -25.80
CA ALA A 349 0.42 -9.47 -25.76
C ALA A 349 1.27 -10.74 -25.70
N PHE A 350 2.34 -10.80 -26.51
CA PHE A 350 3.28 -11.92 -26.48
C PHE A 350 3.96 -12.05 -25.09
N LEU A 351 4.43 -10.94 -24.52
CA LEU A 351 5.02 -10.93 -23.18
C LEU A 351 3.99 -11.34 -22.11
N ALA A 352 2.73 -10.89 -22.23
CA ALA A 352 1.64 -11.27 -21.33
C ALA A 352 1.39 -12.79 -21.37
N GLN A 353 1.35 -13.38 -22.57
CA GLN A 353 1.16 -14.81 -22.73
C GLN A 353 2.31 -15.64 -22.11
N LYS A 354 3.55 -15.19 -22.25
CA LYS A 354 4.74 -15.90 -21.79
C LYS A 354 5.08 -15.68 -20.31
N HIS A 355 4.84 -14.47 -19.81
CA HIS A 355 5.33 -14.01 -18.50
C HIS A 355 4.29 -13.24 -17.68
N GLY A 356 3.02 -13.18 -18.09
CA GLY A 356 1.97 -12.40 -17.42
C GLY A 356 1.64 -12.88 -15.99
N SER A 357 2.06 -14.07 -15.59
CA SER A 357 1.93 -14.56 -14.21
C SER A 357 3.03 -14.05 -13.27
N ASP A 358 4.10 -13.42 -13.80
CA ASP A 358 5.09 -12.77 -12.96
C ASP A 358 4.50 -11.50 -12.35
N ARG A 359 4.65 -11.35 -11.04
CA ARG A 359 4.06 -10.24 -10.26
C ARG A 359 4.46 -8.84 -10.73
N TRP A 360 5.63 -8.70 -11.34
CA TRP A 360 6.12 -7.42 -11.85
C TRP A 360 5.71 -7.20 -13.30
N MET A 361 5.72 -8.26 -14.08
CA MET A 361 5.43 -8.20 -15.51
C MET A 361 3.98 -7.79 -15.78
N GLU A 362 3.02 -8.29 -14.99
CA GLU A 362 1.62 -7.87 -15.10
C GLU A 362 1.47 -6.34 -14.99
N SER A 363 2.02 -5.76 -13.92
CA SER A 363 1.98 -4.30 -13.70
C SER A 363 2.69 -3.52 -14.81
N ALA A 364 3.82 -4.02 -15.31
CA ALA A 364 4.56 -3.38 -16.41
C ALA A 364 3.76 -3.38 -17.72
N ILE A 365 3.12 -4.50 -18.05
CA ILE A 365 2.30 -4.63 -19.26
C ILE A 365 1.06 -3.76 -19.18
N LEU A 366 0.32 -3.82 -18.05
CA LEU A 366 -0.91 -3.02 -17.88
C LEU A 366 -0.63 -1.52 -17.88
N SER A 367 0.50 -1.08 -17.30
CA SER A 367 0.90 0.32 -17.35
C SER A 367 1.30 0.76 -18.76
N SER A 368 1.83 -0.14 -19.57
CA SER A 368 2.30 0.14 -20.93
C SER A 368 1.22 0.00 -21.99
N ALA A 369 0.14 -0.69 -21.70
CA ALA A 369 -1.00 -0.88 -22.59
C ALA A 369 -1.90 0.37 -22.71
N ASN A 370 -1.51 1.52 -22.18
CA ASN A 370 -2.30 2.76 -22.21
C ASN A 370 -2.53 3.27 -23.62
N GLY A 371 -3.78 3.65 -23.95
CA GLY A 371 -4.16 4.26 -25.24
C GLY A 371 -4.20 3.30 -26.43
N GLN A 372 -4.06 1.99 -26.23
CA GLN A 372 -4.12 0.98 -27.30
C GLN A 372 -5.46 0.26 -27.29
N ASN A 373 -5.99 -0.05 -28.47
CA ASN A 373 -7.21 -0.84 -28.60
C ASN A 373 -7.03 -2.20 -27.90
N GLY A 374 -7.88 -2.49 -26.92
CA GLY A 374 -7.72 -3.60 -26.00
C GLY A 374 -7.94 -5.00 -26.57
N SER A 375 -8.09 -5.14 -27.91
CA SER A 375 -8.36 -6.43 -28.54
C SER A 375 -7.38 -7.55 -28.18
N TRP A 376 -6.12 -7.21 -27.92
CA TRP A 376 -5.09 -8.16 -27.49
C TRP A 376 -5.17 -8.51 -25.99
N LEU A 377 -5.71 -7.62 -25.13
CA LEU A 377 -5.91 -7.89 -23.70
C LEU A 377 -6.90 -9.05 -23.50
N SER A 378 -7.82 -9.25 -24.44
CA SER A 378 -8.79 -10.34 -24.40
C SER A 378 -8.15 -11.75 -24.48
N ARG A 379 -6.91 -11.85 -24.94
CA ARG A 379 -6.17 -13.12 -25.04
C ARG A 379 -5.40 -13.46 -23.74
N TRP A 380 -5.41 -12.59 -22.78
CA TRP A 380 -4.75 -12.79 -21.49
C TRP A 380 -5.73 -13.38 -20.48
N LYS A 381 -5.26 -14.25 -19.56
CA LYS A 381 -6.10 -14.82 -18.50
C LYS A 381 -6.68 -13.72 -17.62
N GLY A 382 -7.96 -13.80 -17.29
CA GLY A 382 -8.66 -12.82 -16.47
C GLY A 382 -8.03 -12.65 -15.10
N THR A 383 -7.48 -11.48 -14.82
CA THR A 383 -6.96 -11.05 -13.52
C THR A 383 -7.73 -9.83 -13.03
N PRO A 384 -7.78 -9.55 -11.70
CA PRO A 384 -8.46 -8.36 -11.20
C PRO A 384 -7.88 -7.05 -11.81
N PRO A 385 -6.56 -6.84 -11.86
CA PRO A 385 -5.99 -5.64 -12.48
C PRO A 385 -6.33 -5.49 -13.97
N LEU A 386 -6.41 -6.61 -14.69
CA LEU A 386 -6.83 -6.62 -16.10
C LEU A 386 -8.28 -6.16 -16.23
N GLY A 387 -9.20 -6.73 -15.46
CA GLY A 387 -10.60 -6.34 -15.42
C GLY A 387 -10.77 -4.85 -15.07
N THR A 388 -10.05 -4.37 -14.06
CA THR A 388 -10.05 -2.97 -13.65
C THR A 388 -9.54 -2.05 -14.77
N THR A 389 -8.49 -2.46 -15.48
CA THR A 389 -7.95 -1.69 -16.61
C THR A 389 -8.96 -1.60 -17.75
N MET A 390 -9.56 -2.72 -18.16
CA MET A 390 -10.53 -2.77 -19.27
C MET A 390 -11.77 -1.92 -18.95
N ALA A 391 -12.36 -2.11 -17.79
CA ALA A 391 -13.56 -1.40 -17.39
C ALA A 391 -13.29 0.08 -17.10
N GLY A 392 -12.17 0.42 -16.47
CA GLY A 392 -11.77 1.81 -16.22
C GLY A 392 -11.57 2.62 -17.51
N ARG A 393 -11.09 1.97 -18.57
CA ARG A 393 -10.93 2.56 -19.91
C ARG A 393 -12.20 2.58 -20.75
N ARG A 394 -13.27 1.96 -20.27
CA ARG A 394 -14.49 1.74 -21.05
C ARG A 394 -14.25 0.94 -22.35
N ASP A 395 -13.32 -0.03 -22.33
CA ASP A 395 -13.05 -0.89 -23.48
C ASP A 395 -14.09 -2.02 -23.57
N SER A 396 -15.29 -1.67 -24.09
CA SER A 396 -16.42 -2.58 -24.20
C SER A 396 -16.13 -3.82 -25.04
N ASN A 397 -15.30 -3.69 -26.08
CA ASN A 397 -14.92 -4.82 -26.92
C ASN A 397 -13.99 -5.79 -26.17
N ALA A 398 -13.00 -5.28 -25.43
CA ALA A 398 -12.14 -6.14 -24.61
C ALA A 398 -12.93 -6.84 -23.51
N VAL A 399 -13.84 -6.12 -22.83
CA VAL A 399 -14.75 -6.70 -21.81
C VAL A 399 -15.63 -7.79 -22.42
N MET A 400 -16.25 -7.54 -23.57
CA MET A 400 -17.07 -8.51 -24.27
C MET A 400 -16.30 -9.80 -24.59
N ASN A 401 -15.14 -9.68 -25.17
CA ASN A 401 -14.30 -10.82 -25.55
C ASN A 401 -13.87 -11.64 -24.29
N GLN A 402 -13.55 -10.98 -23.19
CA GLN A 402 -13.21 -11.68 -21.96
C GLN A 402 -14.45 -12.39 -21.36
N LEU A 403 -15.62 -11.78 -21.34
CA LEU A 403 -16.84 -12.40 -20.84
C LEU A 403 -17.22 -13.66 -21.62
N LEU A 404 -17.00 -13.67 -22.95
CA LEU A 404 -17.18 -14.87 -23.77
C LEU A 404 -16.29 -16.04 -23.33
N HIS A 405 -15.06 -15.77 -22.90
CA HIS A 405 -14.15 -16.80 -22.38
C HIS A 405 -14.47 -17.22 -20.95
N LEU A 406 -14.91 -16.28 -20.11
CA LEU A 406 -15.14 -16.52 -18.68
C LEU A 406 -16.25 -17.53 -18.39
N ASN A 407 -17.25 -17.67 -19.26
CA ASN A 407 -18.35 -18.63 -19.07
C ASN A 407 -17.90 -20.09 -19.04
N HIS A 408 -16.70 -20.37 -19.54
CA HIS A 408 -16.10 -21.71 -19.56
C HIS A 408 -15.01 -21.89 -18.49
N LEU A 409 -14.79 -20.88 -17.63
CA LEU A 409 -13.76 -20.91 -16.60
C LEU A 409 -14.34 -21.20 -15.22
N SER A 410 -13.48 -21.67 -14.31
CA SER A 410 -13.84 -21.93 -12.92
C SER A 410 -14.15 -20.64 -12.16
N PRO A 411 -14.96 -20.73 -11.07
CA PRO A 411 -15.24 -19.58 -10.20
C PRO A 411 -13.99 -18.89 -9.68
N GLU A 412 -12.90 -19.63 -9.40
CA GLU A 412 -11.62 -19.10 -8.90
C GLU A 412 -10.99 -18.12 -9.88
N THR A 413 -11.26 -18.26 -11.16
CA THR A 413 -10.76 -17.34 -12.20
C THR A 413 -11.74 -16.21 -12.48
N SER A 414 -13.04 -16.51 -12.55
CA SER A 414 -14.07 -15.53 -12.92
C SER A 414 -14.34 -14.51 -11.81
N ILE A 415 -14.35 -14.93 -10.54
CA ILE A 415 -14.61 -14.04 -9.40
C ILE A 415 -13.63 -12.86 -9.35
N PRO A 416 -12.30 -13.09 -9.31
CA PRO A 416 -11.33 -11.98 -9.24
C PRO A 416 -11.45 -11.02 -10.43
N PHE A 417 -11.67 -11.53 -11.63
CA PHE A 417 -11.81 -10.70 -12.82
C PHE A 417 -13.09 -9.84 -12.79
N LEU A 418 -14.23 -10.41 -12.40
CA LEU A 418 -15.48 -9.67 -12.23
C LEU A 418 -15.37 -8.57 -11.17
N GLN A 419 -14.66 -8.83 -10.06
CA GLN A 419 -14.34 -7.81 -9.06
C GLN A 419 -13.55 -6.66 -9.68
N GLY A 420 -12.56 -6.98 -10.50
CA GLY A 420 -11.79 -5.99 -11.27
C GLY A 420 -12.67 -5.17 -12.22
N LEU A 421 -13.58 -5.80 -12.95
CA LEU A 421 -14.52 -5.10 -13.84
C LEU A 421 -15.42 -4.12 -13.07
N ILE A 422 -15.95 -4.53 -11.93
CA ILE A 422 -16.78 -3.67 -11.07
C ILE A 422 -15.98 -2.47 -10.59
N THR A 423 -14.75 -2.71 -10.11
CA THR A 423 -13.85 -1.66 -9.64
C THR A 423 -13.54 -0.66 -10.73
N GLY A 424 -13.14 -1.14 -11.91
CA GLY A 424 -12.85 -0.27 -13.05
C GLY A 424 -14.07 0.48 -13.58
N ALA A 425 -15.23 -0.18 -13.59
CA ALA A 425 -16.47 0.47 -14.03
C ALA A 425 -16.91 1.62 -13.11
N ALA A 426 -16.56 1.57 -11.82
CA ALA A 426 -16.81 2.65 -10.88
C ALA A 426 -15.88 3.87 -11.06
N GLN A 427 -14.77 3.73 -11.79
CA GLN A 427 -13.71 4.73 -11.91
C GLN A 427 -13.72 5.51 -13.22
N GLY A 428 -14.46 5.07 -14.21
CA GLY A 428 -14.49 5.71 -15.51
C GLY A 428 -15.54 6.82 -15.57
N ASP A 429 -15.15 7.99 -16.05
CA ASP A 429 -16.00 9.19 -16.14
C ASP A 429 -16.69 9.36 -17.49
N THR A 430 -16.32 8.54 -18.48
CA THR A 430 -16.87 8.60 -19.83
C THR A 430 -17.97 7.56 -20.07
N PRO A 431 -18.94 7.83 -20.93
CA PRO A 431 -19.91 6.82 -21.33
C PRO A 431 -19.22 5.59 -21.97
N TRP A 432 -19.83 4.43 -21.78
CA TRP A 432 -19.38 3.22 -22.44
C TRP A 432 -19.64 3.30 -23.94
N PRO A 433 -18.63 3.10 -24.81
CA PRO A 433 -18.86 2.97 -26.24
C PRO A 433 -19.58 1.66 -26.54
N GLU A 434 -20.41 1.67 -27.60
CA GLU A 434 -21.07 0.46 -28.04
C GLU A 434 -20.07 -0.58 -28.55
N PRO A 435 -20.11 -1.83 -28.08
CA PRO A 435 -19.23 -2.88 -28.55
C PRO A 435 -19.59 -3.33 -29.97
N THR A 436 -18.63 -3.86 -30.71
CA THR A 436 -18.79 -4.26 -32.11
C THR A 436 -19.99 -5.20 -32.36
N ASN A 437 -20.28 -6.10 -31.41
CA ASN A 437 -21.38 -7.05 -31.50
C ASN A 437 -22.65 -6.59 -30.72
N GLY A 438 -22.71 -5.29 -30.36
CA GLY A 438 -23.81 -4.71 -29.62
C GLY A 438 -23.85 -5.12 -28.12
N TRP A 439 -24.64 -4.38 -27.36
CA TRP A 439 -24.81 -4.60 -25.91
C TRP A 439 -25.49 -5.92 -25.56
N ASP A 440 -26.32 -6.48 -26.47
CA ASP A 440 -27.01 -7.75 -26.23
C ASP A 440 -26.04 -8.92 -26.04
N THR A 441 -24.88 -8.89 -26.67
CA THR A 441 -23.84 -9.92 -26.46
C THR A 441 -23.32 -9.90 -25.03
N ILE A 442 -22.95 -8.73 -24.52
CA ILE A 442 -22.50 -8.57 -23.14
C ILE A 442 -23.62 -8.94 -22.16
N ALA A 443 -24.84 -8.47 -22.40
CA ALA A 443 -26.01 -8.77 -21.59
C ALA A 443 -26.30 -10.27 -21.51
N THR A 444 -26.17 -10.98 -22.64
CA THR A 444 -26.34 -12.44 -22.69
C THR A 444 -25.30 -13.17 -21.86
N GLN A 445 -24.02 -12.78 -21.98
CA GLN A 445 -22.95 -13.41 -21.21
C GLN A 445 -23.12 -13.18 -19.70
N LEU A 446 -23.44 -11.96 -19.31
CA LEU A 446 -23.72 -11.64 -17.91
C LEU A 446 -24.97 -12.38 -17.38
N ALA A 447 -26.03 -12.50 -18.19
CA ALA A 447 -27.21 -13.27 -17.81
C ALA A 447 -26.89 -14.76 -17.57
N ILE A 448 -26.01 -15.36 -18.37
CA ILE A 448 -25.53 -16.74 -18.12
C ILE A 448 -24.78 -16.80 -16.78
N MET A 449 -23.87 -15.86 -16.51
CA MET A 449 -23.12 -15.83 -15.25
C MET A 449 -24.03 -15.56 -14.03
N MET A 450 -25.13 -14.82 -14.22
CA MET A 450 -26.13 -14.59 -13.17
C MET A 450 -26.95 -15.85 -12.85
N THR A 451 -26.94 -16.88 -13.69
CA THR A 451 -27.52 -18.18 -13.41
C THR A 451 -26.54 -19.21 -12.88
N SER A 452 -25.28 -18.84 -12.67
CA SER A 452 -24.23 -19.72 -12.13
C SER A 452 -24.67 -20.39 -10.82
N SER A 453 -24.23 -21.61 -10.57
CA SER A 453 -24.39 -22.27 -9.26
C SER A 453 -23.65 -21.54 -8.14
N ASN A 454 -22.56 -20.84 -8.45
CA ASN A 454 -21.76 -20.06 -7.49
C ASN A 454 -22.44 -18.71 -7.18
N ALA A 455 -22.75 -18.48 -5.90
CA ALA A 455 -23.44 -17.27 -5.44
C ALA A 455 -22.62 -15.98 -5.66
N GLU A 456 -21.30 -16.04 -5.48
CA GLU A 456 -20.43 -14.86 -5.64
C GLU A 456 -20.31 -14.47 -7.12
N VAL A 457 -20.23 -15.45 -8.03
CA VAL A 457 -20.28 -15.18 -9.48
C VAL A 457 -21.58 -14.47 -9.86
N ARG A 458 -22.73 -14.97 -9.36
CA ARG A 458 -24.04 -14.33 -9.62
C ARG A 458 -24.06 -12.88 -9.14
N LYS A 459 -23.62 -12.65 -7.91
CA LYS A 459 -23.57 -11.32 -7.28
C LYS A 459 -22.69 -10.35 -8.05
N LEU A 460 -21.49 -10.79 -8.43
CA LEU A 460 -20.55 -9.96 -9.16
C LEU A 460 -21.00 -9.67 -10.59
N ALA A 461 -21.53 -10.67 -11.30
CA ALA A 461 -22.09 -10.46 -12.63
C ALA A 461 -23.24 -9.44 -12.60
N SER A 462 -24.15 -9.55 -11.63
CA SER A 462 -25.23 -8.56 -11.41
C SER A 462 -24.65 -7.18 -11.08
N GLY A 463 -23.66 -7.11 -10.20
CA GLY A 463 -22.99 -5.85 -9.80
C GLY A 463 -22.31 -5.15 -10.97
N PHE A 464 -21.73 -5.90 -11.90
CA PHE A 464 -21.13 -5.33 -13.10
C PHE A 464 -22.20 -4.90 -14.12
N ALA A 465 -23.22 -5.72 -14.33
CA ALA A 465 -24.33 -5.40 -15.23
C ALA A 465 -25.02 -4.06 -14.87
N ALA A 466 -25.17 -3.77 -13.58
CA ALA A 466 -25.72 -2.50 -13.09
C ALA A 466 -24.92 -1.24 -13.50
N ARG A 467 -23.71 -1.40 -14.02
CA ARG A 467 -22.81 -0.31 -14.43
C ARG A 467 -22.70 -0.17 -15.95
N LEU A 468 -23.48 -0.94 -16.69
CA LEU A 468 -23.48 -0.97 -18.14
C LEU A 468 -24.84 -0.50 -18.69
N PRO A 469 -24.90 0.08 -19.88
CA PRO A 469 -26.16 0.53 -20.49
C PRO A 469 -26.93 -0.65 -21.15
N ILE A 470 -27.22 -1.69 -20.36
CA ILE A 470 -27.87 -2.94 -20.83
C ILE A 470 -29.24 -3.20 -20.22
N ASP A 471 -29.78 -2.27 -19.48
CA ASP A 471 -31.08 -2.34 -18.78
C ASP A 471 -32.26 -2.56 -19.72
N SER A 472 -32.18 -2.07 -20.95
CA SER A 472 -33.18 -2.27 -22.02
C SER A 472 -33.11 -3.63 -22.71
N SER A 473 -32.05 -4.42 -22.47
CA SER A 473 -31.88 -5.73 -23.10
C SER A 473 -32.99 -6.73 -22.72
N ARG A 474 -33.49 -7.48 -23.72
CA ARG A 474 -34.50 -8.55 -23.53
C ARG A 474 -34.02 -9.58 -22.51
N HIS A 475 -32.74 -9.91 -22.50
CA HIS A 475 -32.18 -10.92 -21.61
C HIS A 475 -32.14 -10.42 -20.16
N VAL A 476 -31.78 -9.18 -19.93
CA VAL A 476 -31.81 -8.56 -18.60
C VAL A 476 -33.21 -8.44 -18.07
N ARG A 477 -34.20 -8.02 -18.91
CA ARG A 477 -35.62 -7.95 -18.50
C ARG A 477 -36.16 -9.31 -18.10
N LYS A 478 -35.88 -10.38 -18.87
CA LYS A 478 -36.29 -11.75 -18.51
C LYS A 478 -35.69 -12.20 -17.18
N PHE A 479 -34.42 -11.91 -16.97
CA PHE A 479 -33.70 -12.20 -15.72
C PHE A 479 -34.30 -11.45 -14.54
N LEU A 480 -34.52 -10.14 -14.64
CA LEU A 480 -35.15 -9.33 -13.58
C LEU A 480 -36.53 -9.79 -13.20
N ASN A 481 -37.36 -10.20 -14.18
CA ASN A 481 -38.67 -10.76 -13.93
C ASN A 481 -38.61 -12.09 -13.16
N SER A 482 -37.66 -12.95 -13.46
CA SER A 482 -37.39 -14.17 -12.71
C SER A 482 -36.95 -13.87 -11.28
N ALA A 483 -35.98 -12.96 -11.09
CA ALA A 483 -35.51 -12.54 -9.79
C ALA A 483 -36.64 -11.89 -8.94
N LYS A 484 -37.51 -11.05 -9.54
CA LYS A 484 -38.68 -10.49 -8.88
C LYS A 484 -39.60 -11.58 -8.34
N LYS A 485 -39.97 -12.57 -9.18
CA LYS A 485 -40.82 -13.70 -8.77
C LYS A 485 -40.19 -14.43 -7.58
N GLN A 486 -38.89 -14.75 -7.66
CA GLN A 486 -38.18 -15.50 -6.63
C GLN A 486 -38.03 -14.72 -5.31
N ALA A 487 -37.75 -13.41 -5.36
CA ALA A 487 -37.61 -12.58 -4.15
C ALA A 487 -38.92 -12.46 -3.37
N LEU A 488 -40.08 -12.40 -4.08
CA LEU A 488 -41.41 -12.24 -3.49
C LEU A 488 -42.09 -13.55 -3.11
N ASP A 489 -41.61 -14.66 -3.61
CA ASP A 489 -42.22 -15.99 -3.33
C ASP A 489 -41.78 -16.50 -1.95
N GLU A 490 -42.70 -16.55 -0.99
CA GLU A 490 -42.44 -16.98 0.39
C GLU A 490 -42.13 -18.49 0.51
N GLN A 491 -42.46 -19.29 -0.48
CA GLN A 491 -42.13 -20.73 -0.53
C GLN A 491 -40.66 -20.96 -0.97
N THR A 492 -40.02 -19.95 -1.58
CA THR A 492 -38.61 -20.02 -1.96
C THR A 492 -37.72 -19.92 -0.72
N GLN A 493 -36.65 -20.73 -0.65
CA GLN A 493 -35.70 -20.70 0.45
C GLN A 493 -35.12 -19.28 0.68
N LEU A 494 -35.03 -18.86 1.94
CA LEU A 494 -34.59 -17.52 2.34
C LEU A 494 -33.28 -17.09 1.65
N LYS A 495 -32.27 -17.97 1.57
CA LYS A 495 -31.01 -17.69 0.91
C LYS A 495 -31.19 -17.35 -0.58
N GLN A 496 -32.09 -18.01 -1.25
CA GLN A 496 -32.40 -17.75 -2.65
C GLN A 496 -33.17 -16.43 -2.83
N ARG A 497 -34.12 -16.13 -1.92
CA ARG A 497 -34.84 -14.85 -1.90
C ARG A 497 -33.89 -13.67 -1.70
N VAL A 498 -32.94 -13.79 -0.76
CA VAL A 498 -31.89 -12.78 -0.52
C VAL A 498 -31.06 -12.58 -1.78
N SER A 499 -30.60 -13.67 -2.40
CA SER A 499 -29.81 -13.58 -3.64
C SER A 499 -30.62 -12.94 -4.78
N ALA A 500 -31.90 -13.28 -4.91
CA ALA A 500 -32.78 -12.69 -5.91
C ALA A 500 -32.98 -11.17 -5.67
N MET A 501 -33.10 -10.74 -4.41
CA MET A 501 -33.16 -9.31 -4.07
C MET A 501 -31.85 -8.56 -4.41
N GLU A 502 -30.71 -9.16 -4.15
CA GLU A 502 -29.40 -8.62 -4.54
C GLU A 502 -29.28 -8.48 -6.06
N MET A 503 -29.80 -9.46 -6.82
CA MET A 503 -29.85 -9.42 -8.29
C MET A 503 -30.71 -8.27 -8.81
N LEU A 504 -31.81 -7.95 -8.14
CA LEU A 504 -32.70 -6.84 -8.50
C LEU A 504 -32.04 -5.48 -8.34
N SER A 505 -30.90 -5.38 -7.69
CA SER A 505 -30.15 -4.11 -7.52
C SER A 505 -29.71 -3.46 -8.84
N ILE A 506 -29.73 -4.20 -9.95
CA ILE A 506 -29.46 -3.66 -11.30
C ILE A 506 -30.70 -3.07 -11.97
N ALA A 507 -31.89 -3.31 -11.42
CA ALA A 507 -33.12 -2.81 -12.01
C ALA A 507 -33.27 -1.29 -11.85
N PRO A 508 -33.92 -0.61 -12.79
CA PRO A 508 -34.34 0.77 -12.61
C PRO A 508 -35.12 0.97 -11.31
N TYR A 509 -35.04 2.16 -10.72
CA TYR A 509 -35.68 2.47 -9.44
C TYR A 509 -37.18 2.10 -9.42
N GLU A 510 -37.89 2.37 -10.50
CA GLU A 510 -39.32 2.07 -10.65
C GLU A 510 -39.65 0.58 -10.53
N THR A 511 -38.73 -0.28 -10.91
CA THR A 511 -38.87 -1.74 -10.80
C THR A 511 -38.40 -2.23 -9.43
N LEU A 512 -37.28 -1.70 -8.94
CA LEU A 512 -36.61 -2.11 -7.69
C LEU A 512 -37.38 -1.67 -6.45
N ALA A 513 -37.77 -0.39 -6.37
CA ALA A 513 -38.27 0.23 -5.15
C ALA A 513 -39.59 -0.43 -4.65
N PRO A 514 -40.61 -0.73 -5.47
CA PRO A 514 -41.82 -1.39 -4.98
C PRO A 514 -41.55 -2.76 -4.36
N ILE A 515 -40.57 -3.50 -4.89
CA ILE A 515 -40.19 -4.83 -4.40
C ILE A 515 -39.43 -4.69 -3.08
N ALA A 516 -38.42 -3.86 -3.07
CA ALA A 516 -37.55 -3.64 -1.91
C ALA A 516 -38.35 -3.10 -0.71
N ILE A 517 -39.21 -2.10 -0.93
CA ILE A 517 -40.08 -1.54 0.13
C ILE A 517 -41.01 -2.59 0.72
N LYS A 518 -41.62 -3.45 -0.12
CA LYS A 518 -42.41 -4.56 0.36
C LYS A 518 -41.63 -5.54 1.24
N LEU A 519 -40.35 -5.77 0.91
CA LEU A 519 -39.46 -6.67 1.65
C LEU A 519 -38.79 -6.00 2.87
N LEU A 520 -39.00 -4.70 3.10
CA LEU A 520 -38.65 -4.00 4.32
C LEU A 520 -39.68 -4.13 5.43
N ASP A 521 -40.82 -4.77 5.17
CA ASP A 521 -41.82 -5.05 6.20
C ASP A 521 -41.19 -5.77 7.40
N PRO A 522 -41.49 -5.36 8.66
CA PRO A 522 -40.97 -6.01 9.86
C PRO A 522 -41.19 -7.52 9.95
N LYS A 523 -42.23 -8.04 9.25
CA LYS A 523 -42.50 -9.49 9.16
C LYS A 523 -41.49 -10.25 8.32
N GLN A 524 -40.73 -9.57 7.46
CA GLN A 524 -39.73 -10.22 6.61
C GLN A 524 -38.44 -10.50 7.40
N PRO A 525 -37.74 -11.58 7.07
CA PRO A 525 -36.47 -11.92 7.72
C PRO A 525 -35.42 -10.78 7.66
N PRO A 526 -34.64 -10.54 8.72
CA PRO A 526 -33.67 -9.46 8.76
C PRO A 526 -32.65 -9.45 7.62
N SER A 527 -32.24 -10.63 7.15
CA SER A 527 -31.33 -10.76 5.99
C SER A 527 -31.93 -10.26 4.69
N LEU A 528 -33.24 -10.46 4.51
CA LEU A 528 -33.94 -9.99 3.32
C LEU A 528 -34.19 -8.48 3.39
N GLN A 529 -34.50 -7.94 4.58
CA GLN A 529 -34.54 -6.50 4.80
C GLN A 529 -33.19 -5.83 4.48
N GLN A 530 -32.09 -6.39 4.97
CA GLN A 530 -30.74 -5.87 4.68
C GLN A 530 -30.42 -5.91 3.18
N ALA A 531 -30.71 -7.03 2.50
CA ALA A 531 -30.52 -7.12 1.05
C ALA A 531 -31.33 -6.06 0.31
N SER A 532 -32.55 -5.74 0.77
CA SER A 532 -33.41 -4.69 0.20
C SER A 532 -32.82 -3.29 0.40
N ILE A 533 -32.31 -2.97 1.60
CA ILE A 533 -31.65 -1.70 1.89
C ILE A 533 -30.40 -1.53 1.02
N ILE A 534 -29.55 -2.54 0.96
CA ILE A 534 -28.31 -2.53 0.17
C ILE A 534 -28.62 -2.38 -1.33
N SER A 535 -29.65 -3.10 -1.82
CA SER A 535 -30.04 -3.02 -3.23
C SER A 535 -30.59 -1.65 -3.60
N LEU A 536 -31.43 -1.05 -2.75
CA LEU A 536 -31.87 0.34 -2.90
C LEU A 536 -30.68 1.31 -2.85
N GLY A 537 -29.72 1.03 -1.99
CA GLY A 537 -28.50 1.85 -1.84
C GLY A 537 -27.68 1.98 -3.11
N LYS A 538 -27.71 1.00 -3.98
CA LYS A 538 -27.00 1.03 -5.28
C LYS A 538 -27.68 1.93 -6.32
N SER A 539 -28.98 2.23 -6.18
CA SER A 539 -29.67 3.19 -7.03
C SER A 539 -29.17 4.60 -6.74
N HIS A 540 -29.00 5.44 -7.77
CA HIS A 540 -28.67 6.84 -7.62
C HIS A 540 -29.88 7.75 -7.41
N ASP A 541 -31.09 7.19 -7.35
CA ASP A 541 -32.31 7.93 -7.22
C ASP A 541 -32.45 8.55 -5.82
N ILE A 542 -32.71 9.84 -5.78
CA ILE A 542 -32.84 10.63 -4.53
C ILE A 542 -34.04 10.15 -3.67
N ARG A 543 -35.05 9.55 -4.28
CA ARG A 543 -36.23 9.03 -3.60
C ARG A 543 -35.88 7.89 -2.61
N VAL A 544 -34.78 7.17 -2.84
CA VAL A 544 -34.30 6.12 -1.92
C VAL A 544 -34.18 6.63 -0.48
N ALA A 545 -33.64 7.82 -0.29
CA ALA A 545 -33.48 8.37 1.06
C ALA A 545 -34.82 8.55 1.79
N ARG A 546 -35.83 9.06 1.10
CA ARG A 546 -37.17 9.25 1.65
C ARG A 546 -37.81 7.92 2.05
N GLU A 547 -37.74 6.93 1.19
CA GLU A 547 -38.32 5.62 1.46
C GLU A 547 -37.64 4.92 2.65
N LEU A 548 -36.32 4.98 2.75
CA LEU A 548 -35.61 4.39 3.87
C LEU A 548 -35.88 5.11 5.21
N ILE A 549 -35.98 6.45 5.19
CA ILE A 549 -36.32 7.23 6.39
C ILE A 549 -37.75 6.94 6.84
N LYS A 550 -38.69 6.74 5.91
CA LYS A 550 -40.09 6.39 6.21
C LYS A 550 -40.21 5.08 6.99
N VAL A 551 -39.42 4.07 6.66
CA VAL A 551 -39.45 2.78 7.32
C VAL A 551 -38.54 2.69 8.56
N TRP A 552 -37.71 3.72 8.81
CA TRP A 552 -36.75 3.76 9.91
C TRP A 552 -37.31 3.34 11.27
N PRO A 553 -38.51 3.83 11.71
CA PRO A 553 -39.02 3.48 13.04
C PRO A 553 -39.27 2.00 13.24
N SER A 554 -39.60 1.27 12.17
CA SER A 554 -39.93 -0.16 12.21
C SER A 554 -38.71 -1.09 12.05
N LEU A 555 -37.53 -0.54 11.79
CA LEU A 555 -36.31 -1.32 11.54
C LEU A 555 -35.59 -1.71 12.84
N THR A 556 -35.00 -2.90 12.84
CA THR A 556 -34.09 -3.36 13.89
C THR A 556 -32.79 -2.56 13.92
N PRO A 557 -32.05 -2.52 15.03
CA PRO A 557 -30.77 -1.80 15.12
C PRO A 557 -29.80 -2.14 13.97
N LYS A 558 -29.71 -3.41 13.61
CA LYS A 558 -28.85 -3.86 12.50
C LYS A 558 -29.29 -3.32 11.14
N SER A 559 -30.57 -3.30 10.85
CA SER A 559 -31.12 -2.72 9.61
C SER A 559 -31.00 -1.20 9.61
N ARG A 560 -31.11 -0.51 10.78
CA ARG A 560 -30.87 0.92 10.92
C ARG A 560 -29.42 1.30 10.57
N THR A 561 -28.44 0.52 11.00
CA THR A 561 -27.03 0.73 10.61
C THR A 561 -26.87 0.69 9.08
N ALA A 562 -27.47 -0.30 8.41
CA ALA A 562 -27.41 -0.39 6.95
C ALA A 562 -28.11 0.80 6.26
N VAL A 563 -29.19 1.32 6.83
CA VAL A 563 -29.87 2.54 6.34
C VAL A 563 -28.94 3.75 6.46
N LEU A 564 -28.30 3.96 7.62
CA LEU A 564 -27.38 5.08 7.81
C LEU A 564 -26.20 5.01 6.85
N GLU A 565 -25.61 3.84 6.66
CA GLU A 565 -24.55 3.64 5.66
C GLU A 565 -25.03 3.97 4.25
N THR A 566 -26.25 3.53 3.90
CA THR A 566 -26.87 3.84 2.60
C THR A 566 -27.12 5.34 2.42
N LEU A 567 -27.63 6.02 3.43
CA LEU A 567 -27.89 7.48 3.38
C LEU A 567 -26.59 8.28 3.28
N LEU A 568 -25.54 7.84 3.98
CA LEU A 568 -24.22 8.46 3.97
C LEU A 568 -23.36 8.12 2.76
N SER A 569 -23.77 7.15 1.93
CA SER A 569 -22.98 6.69 0.77
C SER A 569 -23.00 7.64 -0.41
N GLN A 570 -23.99 8.56 -0.48
CA GLN A 570 -24.17 9.48 -1.60
C GLN A 570 -24.52 10.89 -1.11
N GLU A 571 -23.86 11.90 -1.65
CA GLU A 571 -24.02 13.31 -1.26
C GLU A 571 -25.46 13.82 -1.45
N ASN A 572 -26.15 13.38 -2.52
CA ASN A 572 -27.52 13.76 -2.81
C ASN A 572 -28.58 13.27 -1.80
N ARG A 573 -28.21 12.36 -0.90
CA ARG A 573 -29.08 11.82 0.17
C ARG A 573 -28.89 12.54 1.51
N LEU A 574 -27.77 13.25 1.69
CA LEU A 574 -27.45 13.91 2.95
C LEU A 574 -28.48 14.97 3.38
N PRO A 575 -29.09 15.77 2.47
CA PRO A 575 -30.15 16.68 2.86
C PRO A 575 -31.34 15.99 3.55
N ALA A 576 -31.73 14.82 3.05
CA ALA A 576 -32.82 14.05 3.64
C ALA A 576 -32.45 13.50 5.02
N LEU A 577 -31.19 13.02 5.18
CA LEU A 577 -30.68 12.56 6.47
C LEU A 577 -30.64 13.70 7.49
N LEU A 578 -30.14 14.87 7.09
CA LEU A 578 -30.09 16.06 7.96
C LEU A 578 -31.50 16.53 8.36
N ASN A 579 -32.47 16.51 7.44
CA ASN A 579 -33.88 16.76 7.77
C ASN A 579 -34.40 15.76 8.81
N ALA A 580 -34.06 14.46 8.66
CA ALA A 580 -34.49 13.42 9.58
C ALA A 580 -33.85 13.56 10.97
N LEU A 581 -32.65 14.11 11.05
CA LEU A 581 -31.97 14.44 12.33
C LEU A 581 -32.59 15.67 12.99
N GLU A 582 -32.91 16.71 12.22
CA GLU A 582 -33.54 17.95 12.71
C GLU A 582 -34.93 17.71 13.26
N ASN A 583 -35.73 16.92 12.56
CA ASN A 583 -37.09 16.56 13.02
C ASN A 583 -37.11 15.37 13.98
N LYS A 584 -35.93 14.88 14.39
CA LYS A 584 -35.73 13.78 15.35
C LYS A 584 -36.31 12.44 14.94
N THR A 585 -36.60 12.20 13.66
CA THR A 585 -36.95 10.87 13.15
C THR A 585 -35.78 9.91 13.29
N ILE A 586 -34.56 10.41 13.07
CA ILE A 586 -33.28 9.76 13.40
C ILE A 586 -32.63 10.58 14.50
N GLN A 587 -32.18 9.94 15.57
CA GLN A 587 -31.50 10.64 16.66
C GLN A 587 -30.02 10.84 16.34
N VAL A 588 -29.43 11.94 16.82
CA VAL A 588 -27.98 12.16 16.69
C VAL A 588 -27.18 11.02 17.35
N GLY A 589 -27.74 10.43 18.41
CA GLY A 589 -27.14 9.26 19.08
C GLY A 589 -27.10 7.98 18.24
N ASP A 590 -27.93 7.88 17.18
CA ASP A 590 -27.93 6.74 16.27
C ASP A 590 -26.67 6.76 15.34
N LEU A 591 -26.02 7.92 15.19
CA LEU A 591 -24.81 8.07 14.37
C LEU A 591 -23.55 7.85 15.21
N SER A 592 -22.65 7.02 14.69
CA SER A 592 -21.29 6.90 15.22
C SER A 592 -20.51 8.21 15.06
N ALA A 593 -19.40 8.35 15.78
CA ALA A 593 -18.50 9.51 15.64
C ALA A 593 -18.04 9.70 14.18
N ILE A 594 -17.70 8.61 13.50
CA ILE A 594 -17.28 8.62 12.08
C ILE A 594 -18.40 9.14 11.17
N GLN A 595 -19.63 8.68 11.39
CA GLN A 595 -20.77 9.08 10.59
C GLN A 595 -21.12 10.58 10.80
N ARG A 596 -20.96 11.08 12.02
CA ARG A 596 -21.11 12.52 12.32
C ARG A 596 -20.01 13.35 11.63
N GLU A 597 -18.75 12.89 11.72
CA GLU A 597 -17.62 13.55 11.08
C GLU A 597 -17.82 13.60 9.56
N LYS A 598 -18.27 12.51 8.94
CA LYS A 598 -18.60 12.46 7.52
C LYS A 598 -19.62 13.54 7.11
N LEU A 599 -20.65 13.79 7.94
CA LEU A 599 -21.59 14.88 7.72
C LEU A 599 -20.95 16.27 7.90
N ILE A 600 -20.03 16.42 8.86
CA ILE A 600 -19.28 17.67 9.07
C ILE A 600 -18.40 18.00 7.87
N GLN A 601 -17.82 16.97 7.23
CA GLN A 601 -16.94 17.16 6.07
C GLN A 601 -17.69 17.27 4.73
N SER A 602 -19.01 17.09 4.74
CA SER A 602 -19.84 17.20 3.54
C SER A 602 -20.07 18.66 3.13
N ASN A 603 -20.70 18.87 1.98
CA ASN A 603 -21.15 20.19 1.54
C ASN A 603 -22.16 20.86 2.50
N HIS A 604 -22.60 20.15 3.55
CA HIS A 604 -23.58 20.59 4.55
C HIS A 604 -22.94 20.88 5.93
N THR A 605 -21.64 21.15 5.98
CA THR A 605 -20.82 21.37 7.18
C THR A 605 -21.49 22.25 8.25
N ASN A 606 -21.99 23.44 7.87
CA ASN A 606 -22.58 24.39 8.81
C ASN A 606 -23.85 23.84 9.47
N ARG A 607 -24.65 23.09 8.72
CA ARG A 607 -25.87 22.46 9.20
C ARG A 607 -25.54 21.30 10.15
N ALA A 608 -24.60 20.44 9.77
CA ALA A 608 -24.13 19.33 10.58
C ALA A 608 -23.52 19.82 11.91
N LYS A 609 -22.63 20.82 11.86
CA LYS A 609 -22.01 21.40 13.06
C LYS A 609 -23.04 21.94 14.06
N ARG A 610 -24.07 22.64 13.59
CA ARG A 610 -25.15 23.14 14.46
C ARG A 610 -25.92 22.01 15.14
N LEU A 611 -26.24 20.94 14.41
CA LEU A 611 -26.91 19.76 14.95
C LEU A 611 -26.10 19.06 16.02
N PHE A 612 -24.79 18.98 15.84
CA PHE A 612 -23.92 18.23 16.73
C PHE A 612 -23.36 19.08 17.88
N ALA A 613 -23.30 20.41 17.77
CA ALA A 613 -22.83 21.32 18.82
C ALA A 613 -23.65 21.18 20.12
N ALA A 614 -24.95 20.94 20.01
CA ALA A 614 -25.82 20.69 21.16
C ALA A 614 -25.50 19.36 21.89
N VAL A 615 -24.80 18.43 21.23
CA VAL A 615 -24.42 17.12 21.78
C VAL A 615 -22.96 17.11 22.22
N SER A 616 -22.10 17.96 21.62
CA SER A 616 -20.65 18.03 21.91
C SER A 616 -20.30 19.06 23.00
N SER A 617 -21.21 19.87 23.48
CA SER A 617 -20.96 20.81 24.56
C SER A 617 -20.84 20.07 25.88
N ASN A 618 -19.65 19.95 26.35
CA ASN A 618 -19.14 19.55 27.67
C ASN A 618 -18.53 18.16 27.76
N VAL A 619 -17.36 18.06 27.24
CA VAL A 619 -16.37 17.12 27.76
C VAL A 619 -15.81 17.72 29.06
N ASP A 620 -16.51 17.59 30.15
CA ASP A 620 -15.95 17.85 31.47
C ASP A 620 -15.12 16.62 31.88
N LEU A 621 -13.93 16.51 31.31
CA LEU A 621 -13.02 15.39 31.59
C LEU A 621 -12.74 15.21 33.08
N PRO A 622 -12.58 16.27 33.91
CA PRO A 622 -12.47 16.14 35.35
C PRO A 622 -13.68 15.48 35.98
N LYS A 623 -14.90 15.80 35.55
CA LYS A 623 -16.13 15.15 36.09
C LYS A 623 -16.23 13.70 35.64
N ARG A 624 -15.84 13.39 34.41
CA ARG A 624 -15.76 12.01 33.94
C ARG A 624 -14.76 11.22 34.76
N MET A 625 -13.54 11.73 34.95
CA MET A 625 -12.52 11.12 35.76
C MET A 625 -13.03 10.87 37.18
N ALA A 626 -13.67 11.85 37.81
CA ALA A 626 -14.24 11.72 39.16
C ALA A 626 -15.30 10.60 39.23
N ARG A 627 -16.16 10.46 38.20
CA ARG A 627 -17.17 9.40 38.13
C ARG A 627 -16.53 8.00 38.11
N TYR A 628 -15.39 7.82 37.46
CA TYR A 628 -14.72 6.52 37.33
C TYR A 628 -13.56 6.32 38.31
N GLN A 629 -13.29 7.26 39.20
CA GLN A 629 -12.15 7.21 40.10
C GLN A 629 -12.16 5.95 40.98
N LYS A 630 -13.33 5.49 41.43
CA LYS A 630 -13.48 4.25 42.18
C LYS A 630 -13.13 3.00 41.40
N ALA A 631 -13.23 3.04 40.07
CA ALA A 631 -12.85 1.91 39.21
C ALA A 631 -11.33 1.67 39.17
N LEU A 632 -10.52 2.68 39.49
CA LEU A 632 -9.06 2.57 39.49
C LEU A 632 -8.52 1.66 40.63
N THR A 633 -9.23 1.60 41.74
CA THR A 633 -8.81 0.86 42.95
C THR A 633 -9.70 -0.35 43.26
N ALA A 634 -10.85 -0.46 42.59
CA ALA A 634 -11.78 -1.57 42.78
C ALA A 634 -11.20 -2.88 42.19
N LYS A 635 -11.40 -3.98 42.93
CA LYS A 635 -11.09 -5.32 42.44
C LYS A 635 -12.17 -5.74 41.44
N GLY A 636 -11.84 -5.68 40.13
CA GLY A 636 -12.75 -6.07 39.06
C GLY A 636 -12.72 -7.57 38.77
N ASP A 637 -13.77 -8.04 38.08
CA ASP A 637 -13.88 -9.38 37.52
C ASP A 637 -13.35 -9.42 36.08
N GLY A 638 -12.24 -10.12 35.88
CA GLY A 638 -11.62 -10.23 34.55
C GLY A 638 -12.46 -11.02 33.54
N ALA A 639 -13.31 -11.96 33.95
CA ALA A 639 -14.18 -12.72 33.04
C ALA A 639 -15.28 -11.80 32.47
N ASN A 640 -15.94 -11.04 33.36
CA ASN A 640 -16.89 -10.00 32.93
C ASN A 640 -16.20 -8.90 32.13
N GLY A 641 -14.96 -8.54 32.45
CA GLY A 641 -14.12 -7.60 31.71
C GLY A 641 -13.87 -8.06 30.27
N LYS A 642 -13.67 -9.36 30.03
CA LYS A 642 -13.56 -9.94 28.68
C LYS A 642 -14.84 -9.74 27.85
N THR A 643 -15.99 -9.91 28.47
CA THR A 643 -17.29 -9.70 27.80
C THR A 643 -17.48 -8.24 27.41
N ILE A 644 -17.11 -7.31 28.29
CA ILE A 644 -17.17 -5.87 28.02
C ILE A 644 -16.19 -5.50 26.89
N TYR A 645 -14.98 -6.07 26.91
CA TYR A 645 -14.00 -5.91 25.85
C TYR A 645 -14.52 -6.40 24.50
N ALA A 646 -15.07 -7.61 24.45
CA ALA A 646 -15.63 -8.19 23.23
C ALA A 646 -16.76 -7.33 22.64
N LYS A 647 -17.60 -6.77 23.52
CA LYS A 647 -18.73 -5.91 23.11
C LYS A 647 -18.29 -4.56 22.54
N ASN A 648 -17.27 -3.92 23.14
CA ASN A 648 -16.98 -2.51 22.91
C ASN A 648 -15.62 -2.24 22.24
N CYS A 649 -14.66 -3.15 22.32
CA CYS A 649 -13.27 -2.90 21.92
C CYS A 649 -12.83 -3.76 20.73
N LEU A 650 -13.36 -4.99 20.62
CA LEU A 650 -12.92 -5.99 19.64
C LEU A 650 -13.16 -5.56 18.18
N ILE A 651 -14.08 -4.64 17.96
CA ILE A 651 -14.36 -4.11 16.62
C ILE A 651 -13.16 -3.35 16.02
N CYS A 652 -12.32 -2.76 16.89
CA CYS A 652 -11.16 -1.97 16.47
C CYS A 652 -9.83 -2.55 16.97
N HIS A 653 -9.83 -3.31 18.06
CA HIS A 653 -8.62 -3.82 18.70
C HIS A 653 -8.59 -5.35 18.64
N LYS A 654 -7.55 -5.90 18.05
CA LYS A 654 -7.36 -7.35 17.95
C LYS A 654 -7.00 -7.96 19.31
N LEU A 655 -7.60 -9.10 19.62
CA LEU A 655 -7.29 -9.93 20.78
C LEU A 655 -7.03 -11.37 20.31
N ASP A 656 -5.79 -11.84 20.44
CA ASP A 656 -5.34 -13.11 19.89
C ASP A 656 -5.66 -13.17 18.38
N ASP A 657 -6.49 -14.07 17.90
CA ASP A 657 -6.92 -14.16 16.51
C ASP A 657 -8.31 -13.57 16.24
N GLU A 658 -8.96 -12.97 17.25
CA GLU A 658 -10.28 -12.36 17.14
C GLU A 658 -10.19 -10.83 17.00
N GLY A 659 -11.13 -10.22 16.27
CA GLY A 659 -11.26 -8.77 16.10
C GLY A 659 -10.42 -8.19 14.98
N ASN A 660 -10.41 -6.85 14.91
CA ASN A 660 -9.77 -6.10 13.81
C ASN A 660 -8.53 -5.35 14.30
N GLU A 661 -7.51 -5.31 13.47
CA GLU A 661 -6.24 -4.61 13.75
C GLU A 661 -6.28 -3.21 13.11
N ILE A 662 -7.11 -2.33 13.67
CA ILE A 662 -7.34 -0.96 13.18
C ILE A 662 -6.86 0.06 14.20
N GLY A 663 -7.13 -0.22 15.48
CA GLY A 663 -6.55 0.51 16.60
C GLY A 663 -5.23 -0.10 17.05
N PRO A 664 -4.45 0.62 17.90
CA PRO A 664 -3.22 0.11 18.46
C PRO A 664 -3.43 -1.18 19.25
N SER A 665 -2.41 -2.04 19.26
CA SER A 665 -2.44 -3.23 20.11
C SER A 665 -2.51 -2.83 21.59
N LEU A 666 -3.54 -3.28 22.30
CA LEU A 666 -3.71 -2.97 23.72
C LEU A 666 -2.65 -3.65 24.62
N ALA A 667 -1.86 -4.56 24.06
CA ALA A 667 -0.68 -5.08 24.76
C ALA A 667 0.33 -3.97 25.09
N SER A 668 0.43 -2.93 24.27
CA SER A 668 1.35 -1.82 24.50
C SER A 668 0.97 -0.91 25.67
N ILE A 669 -0.33 -0.86 26.02
CA ILE A 669 -0.82 0.00 27.11
C ILE A 669 -0.95 -0.73 28.44
N SER A 670 -0.81 -2.04 28.48
CA SER A 670 -0.98 -2.83 29.70
C SER A 670 0.03 -2.51 30.82
N GLY A 671 1.20 -1.95 30.46
CA GLY A 671 2.20 -1.42 31.39
C GLY A 671 1.85 -0.04 31.99
N ASN A 672 0.91 0.69 31.38
CA ASN A 672 0.55 2.02 31.83
C ASN A 672 -0.20 1.98 33.20
N PRO A 673 -0.13 3.02 34.04
CA PRO A 673 -0.99 3.15 35.20
C PRO A 673 -2.47 3.02 34.86
N ASN A 674 -3.30 2.53 35.81
CA ASN A 674 -4.75 2.41 35.57
C ASN A 674 -5.39 3.74 35.16
N GLU A 675 -4.89 4.85 35.73
CA GLU A 675 -5.30 6.21 35.39
C GLU A 675 -5.07 6.54 33.94
N ALA A 676 -3.93 6.11 33.37
CA ALA A 676 -3.62 6.35 31.97
C ALA A 676 -4.54 5.53 31.04
N ILE A 677 -4.79 4.26 31.37
CA ILE A 677 -5.74 3.41 30.62
C ILE A 677 -7.14 4.02 30.67
N LEU A 678 -7.58 4.47 31.85
CA LEU A 678 -8.87 5.13 32.02
C LEU A 678 -8.93 6.43 31.20
N MET A 679 -7.86 7.23 31.22
CA MET A 679 -7.76 8.48 30.46
C MET A 679 -7.92 8.23 28.96
N ASP A 680 -7.22 7.23 28.40
CA ASP A 680 -7.30 6.87 26.99
C ASP A 680 -8.72 6.45 26.55
N ILE A 681 -9.48 5.84 27.48
CA ILE A 681 -10.90 5.48 27.26
C ILE A 681 -11.82 6.69 27.38
N LEU A 682 -11.58 7.61 28.30
CA LEU A 682 -12.45 8.77 28.57
C LEU A 682 -12.19 9.94 27.61
N ASP A 683 -10.97 10.05 27.10
CA ASP A 683 -10.56 11.09 26.15
C ASP A 683 -9.72 10.51 25.01
N PRO A 684 -10.33 9.70 24.13
CA PRO A 684 -9.62 9.08 23.00
C PRO A 684 -9.11 10.09 21.95
N ASN A 685 -9.52 11.34 22.04
CA ASN A 685 -9.05 12.42 21.16
C ASN A 685 -7.86 13.19 21.74
N GLY A 686 -7.54 13.01 23.02
CA GLY A 686 -6.47 13.74 23.72
C GLY A 686 -5.08 13.44 23.16
N LYS A 687 -4.88 12.22 22.63
CA LYS A 687 -3.61 11.81 21.99
C LYS A 687 -3.89 10.77 20.91
N ILE A 688 -3.76 11.14 19.65
CA ILE A 688 -3.90 10.23 18.50
C ILE A 688 -2.52 10.06 17.86
N GLU A 689 -2.03 8.83 17.81
CA GLU A 689 -0.77 8.54 17.13
C GLU A 689 -0.92 8.70 15.61
N PRO A 690 0.10 9.24 14.90
CA PRO A 690 -0.02 9.58 13.48
C PRO A 690 -0.49 8.44 12.58
N GLU A 691 -0.08 7.22 12.86
CA GLU A 691 -0.42 6.00 12.12
C GLU A 691 -1.87 5.53 12.32
N TYR A 692 -2.55 6.03 13.36
CA TYR A 692 -3.96 5.73 13.66
C TYR A 692 -4.89 6.93 13.39
N LYS A 693 -4.38 7.97 12.74
CA LYS A 693 -5.22 9.09 12.30
C LYS A 693 -6.25 8.62 11.29
N LEU A 694 -7.46 9.08 11.49
CA LEU A 694 -8.55 8.89 10.54
C LEU A 694 -8.31 9.81 9.34
N TYR A 695 -8.36 9.25 8.13
CA TYR A 695 -8.39 10.01 6.90
C TYR A 695 -9.79 10.00 6.30
N LEU A 696 -10.23 11.15 5.85
CA LEU A 696 -11.46 11.33 5.11
C LEU A 696 -11.08 11.64 3.66
N VAL A 697 -11.54 10.80 2.76
CA VAL A 697 -11.27 10.94 1.33
C VAL A 697 -12.59 11.06 0.59
N THR A 698 -12.74 12.15 -0.18
CA THR A 698 -13.84 12.29 -1.13
C THR A 698 -13.32 12.07 -2.53
N THR A 699 -14.10 11.42 -3.36
CA THR A 699 -13.79 11.16 -4.76
C THR A 699 -14.62 12.03 -5.70
N SER A 700 -14.17 12.16 -6.93
CA SER A 700 -14.79 13.03 -7.95
C SER A 700 -16.19 12.58 -8.34
N ASP A 701 -16.50 11.29 -8.22
CA ASP A 701 -17.81 10.67 -8.42
C ASP A 701 -18.77 10.88 -7.22
N GLY A 702 -18.34 11.60 -6.18
CA GLY A 702 -19.11 11.85 -4.96
C GLY A 702 -19.00 10.75 -3.92
N GLY A 703 -18.13 9.76 -4.09
CA GLY A 703 -17.80 8.76 -3.08
C GLY A 703 -17.15 9.42 -1.86
N SER A 704 -17.40 8.87 -0.67
CA SER A 704 -16.81 9.36 0.58
C SER A 704 -16.36 8.19 1.43
N TYR A 705 -15.08 8.16 1.75
CA TYR A 705 -14.38 7.09 2.44
C TYR A 705 -13.77 7.60 3.73
N ALA A 706 -13.85 6.81 4.78
CA ALA A 706 -13.27 7.14 6.07
C ALA A 706 -12.58 5.91 6.66
N GLY A 707 -11.30 6.03 6.98
CA GLY A 707 -10.52 4.92 7.52
C GLY A 707 -9.11 5.34 7.92
N VAL A 708 -8.39 4.42 8.54
CA VAL A 708 -6.96 4.57 8.81
C VAL A 708 -6.18 4.27 7.54
N LEU A 709 -5.17 5.07 7.24
CA LEU A 709 -4.31 4.86 6.08
C LEU A 709 -3.44 3.63 6.31
N ALA A 710 -3.82 2.51 5.70
CA ALA A 710 -3.10 1.25 5.81
C ALA A 710 -1.93 1.14 4.81
N ASN A 711 -2.08 1.74 3.64
CA ASN A 711 -1.04 1.74 2.61
C ASN A 711 -1.20 2.91 1.64
N GLU A 712 -0.09 3.30 1.05
CA GLU A 712 0.00 4.34 0.03
C GLU A 712 0.90 3.87 -1.12
N SER A 713 0.44 4.07 -2.35
CA SER A 713 1.18 3.70 -3.55
C SER A 713 1.22 4.84 -4.58
N ALA A 714 1.87 4.59 -5.72
CA ALA A 714 1.94 5.57 -6.80
C ALA A 714 0.57 5.93 -7.38
N THR A 715 -0.39 4.99 -7.37
CA THR A 715 -1.69 5.14 -8.03
C THR A 715 -2.87 5.05 -7.09
N SER A 716 -2.68 4.64 -5.84
CA SER A 716 -3.78 4.41 -4.90
C SER A 716 -3.43 4.70 -3.45
N LEU A 717 -4.45 4.91 -2.65
CA LEU A 717 -4.44 4.87 -1.20
C LEU A 717 -5.28 3.67 -0.74
N THR A 718 -4.89 3.05 0.35
CA THR A 718 -5.65 1.97 0.97
C THR A 718 -6.09 2.42 2.35
N LEU A 719 -7.38 2.54 2.57
CA LEU A 719 -7.98 2.85 3.85
C LEU A 719 -8.56 1.59 4.48
N LYS A 720 -8.36 1.41 5.77
CA LYS A 720 -8.90 0.32 6.58
C LYS A 720 -10.02 0.85 7.49
N ARG A 721 -11.21 0.27 7.36
CA ARG A 721 -12.40 0.66 8.16
C ARG A 721 -12.48 -0.09 9.49
N PRO A 722 -13.29 0.39 10.45
CA PRO A 722 -13.47 -0.27 11.74
C PRO A 722 -13.90 -1.73 11.70
N ASN A 723 -14.65 -2.13 10.67
CA ASN A 723 -15.11 -3.52 10.48
C ASN A 723 -14.07 -4.44 9.81
N GLY A 724 -12.84 -3.93 9.58
CA GLY A 724 -11.77 -4.67 8.89
C GLY A 724 -11.84 -4.60 7.37
N GLU A 725 -12.89 -3.98 6.79
CA GLU A 725 -12.99 -3.75 5.34
C GLU A 725 -11.88 -2.81 4.86
N ILE A 726 -11.51 -3.00 3.61
CA ILE A 726 -10.44 -2.24 2.96
C ILE A 726 -11.01 -1.50 1.76
N ASP A 727 -10.81 -0.18 1.71
CA ASP A 727 -11.09 0.64 0.54
C ASP A 727 -9.78 0.95 -0.19
N VAL A 728 -9.69 0.57 -1.45
CA VAL A 728 -8.61 0.98 -2.34
C VAL A 728 -9.10 2.12 -3.21
N ILE A 729 -8.56 3.32 -3.01
CA ILE A 729 -8.97 4.55 -3.68
C ILE A 729 -7.86 4.97 -4.63
N LEU A 730 -8.17 5.12 -5.91
CA LEU A 730 -7.19 5.59 -6.86
C LEU A 730 -6.90 7.07 -6.65
N ARG A 731 -5.63 7.46 -6.75
CA ARG A 731 -5.23 8.86 -6.58
C ARG A 731 -5.90 9.82 -7.57
N LYS A 732 -6.17 9.33 -8.79
CA LYS A 732 -6.85 10.12 -9.83
C LYS A 732 -8.29 10.50 -9.46
N ASP A 733 -8.93 9.68 -8.64
CA ASP A 733 -10.32 9.86 -8.26
C ASP A 733 -10.47 10.71 -6.99
N ILE A 734 -9.36 10.99 -6.29
CA ILE A 734 -9.36 11.77 -5.05
C ILE A 734 -9.66 13.23 -5.37
N LYS A 735 -10.77 13.73 -4.84
CA LYS A 735 -11.12 15.13 -4.85
C LYS A 735 -10.55 15.88 -3.64
N THR A 736 -10.68 15.28 -2.46
CA THR A 736 -10.10 15.83 -1.23
C THR A 736 -9.59 14.70 -0.34
N MET A 737 -8.53 14.96 0.40
CA MET A 737 -8.00 14.09 1.45
C MET A 737 -7.65 14.95 2.66
N THR A 738 -8.23 14.63 3.81
CA THR A 738 -8.02 15.36 5.06
C THR A 738 -7.79 14.40 6.20
N ALA A 739 -6.74 14.62 6.98
CA ALA A 739 -6.56 13.92 8.25
C ALA A 739 -7.53 14.52 9.28
N SER A 740 -8.30 13.68 9.94
CA SER A 740 -9.16 14.09 11.04
C SER A 740 -8.36 14.19 12.34
N GLU A 741 -8.71 15.14 13.18
CA GLU A 741 -8.21 15.22 14.54
C GLU A 741 -9.10 14.45 15.53
N VAL A 742 -10.11 13.75 15.03
CA VAL A 742 -11.00 12.91 15.82
C VAL A 742 -10.55 11.45 15.73
N SER A 743 -10.45 10.80 16.88
CA SER A 743 -10.12 9.38 17.00
C SER A 743 -11.23 8.50 16.43
N LEU A 744 -10.85 7.35 15.88
CA LEU A 744 -11.79 6.26 15.55
C LEU A 744 -12.46 5.68 16.80
N MET A 745 -11.80 5.76 17.95
CA MET A 745 -12.37 5.33 19.22
C MET A 745 -13.49 6.28 19.64
N PRO A 746 -14.72 5.79 19.90
CA PRO A 746 -15.86 6.65 20.20
C PRO A 746 -15.64 7.46 21.49
N ALA A 747 -15.78 8.79 21.42
CA ALA A 747 -15.61 9.67 22.57
C ALA A 747 -16.67 9.47 23.67
N ASN A 748 -17.77 8.81 23.36
CA ASN A 748 -18.87 8.50 24.29
C ASN A 748 -18.88 7.03 24.75
N LEU A 749 -17.81 6.28 24.49
CA LEU A 749 -17.71 4.87 24.89
C LEU A 749 -17.95 4.67 26.40
N HIS A 750 -17.48 5.61 27.19
CA HIS A 750 -17.67 5.62 28.64
C HIS A 750 -19.15 5.71 29.10
N GLU A 751 -20.06 6.20 28.26
CA GLU A 751 -21.49 6.27 28.58
C GLU A 751 -22.14 4.87 28.58
N GLN A 752 -21.55 3.95 27.83
CA GLN A 752 -22.02 2.56 27.69
C GLN A 752 -21.38 1.60 28.72
N ILE A 753 -20.45 2.11 29.54
CA ILE A 753 -19.68 1.32 30.50
C ILE A 753 -19.86 1.94 31.88
N THR A 754 -20.48 1.23 32.81
CA THR A 754 -20.63 1.69 34.20
C THR A 754 -19.28 1.72 34.92
N PRO A 755 -19.14 2.43 36.05
CA PRO A 755 -17.90 2.39 36.84
C PRO A 755 -17.47 0.99 37.31
N ALA A 756 -18.41 0.10 37.61
CA ALA A 756 -18.13 -1.29 37.95
C ALA A 756 -17.63 -2.09 36.74
N GLU A 757 -18.27 -1.92 35.59
CA GLU A 757 -17.83 -2.53 34.35
C GLU A 757 -16.46 -1.99 33.89
N MET A 758 -16.15 -0.72 34.15
CA MET A 758 -14.83 -0.13 33.88
C MET A 758 -13.75 -0.78 34.76
N ALA A 759 -14.04 -1.06 36.02
CA ALA A 759 -13.12 -1.81 36.89
C ALA A 759 -12.87 -3.22 36.33
N ASN A 760 -13.92 -3.92 35.91
CA ASN A 760 -13.83 -5.23 35.27
C ASN A 760 -12.97 -5.18 33.98
N LEU A 761 -13.21 -4.20 33.12
CA LEU A 761 -12.46 -3.98 31.88
C LEU A 761 -10.97 -3.72 32.14
N ILE A 762 -10.64 -2.81 33.07
CA ILE A 762 -9.26 -2.51 33.44
C ILE A 762 -8.59 -3.77 34.03
N THR A 763 -9.28 -4.52 34.87
CA THR A 763 -8.78 -5.80 35.42
C THR A 763 -8.53 -6.81 34.33
N PHE A 764 -9.41 -6.94 33.33
CA PHE A 764 -9.22 -7.82 32.21
C PHE A 764 -8.00 -7.41 31.37
N LEU A 765 -7.90 -6.14 31.00
CA LEU A 765 -6.76 -5.61 30.24
C LEU A 765 -5.43 -5.87 30.96
N ARG A 766 -5.40 -5.68 32.26
CA ARG A 766 -4.24 -6.01 33.14
C ARG A 766 -3.93 -7.50 33.18
N THR A 767 -4.95 -8.34 33.36
CA THR A 767 -4.77 -9.79 33.51
C THR A 767 -4.36 -10.43 32.16
N LYS A 768 -4.99 -10.01 31.08
CA LYS A 768 -4.73 -10.59 29.75
C LYS A 768 -3.40 -10.13 29.18
N PHE A 769 -3.05 -8.87 29.35
CA PHE A 769 -1.87 -8.24 28.78
C PHE A 769 -0.75 -8.00 29.79
N GLY A 770 -1.02 -8.04 31.09
CA GLY A 770 -0.08 -7.73 32.18
C GLY A 770 0.65 -8.90 32.79
N LYS A 771 0.35 -10.15 32.42
CA LYS A 771 1.06 -11.33 32.90
C LYS A 771 1.99 -11.86 31.81
N ARG A 772 3.26 -11.50 31.91
CA ARG A 772 4.41 -12.38 31.68
C ARG A 772 5.64 -11.78 32.33
#